data_9ae4ac684e6f60b1e4d0766d58bdcac7
#
_entry.id   9ae4ac684e6f60b1e4d0766d58bdcac7
#
_cell.length_a   1.000
_cell.length_b   1.000
_cell.length_c   1.000
_cell.angle_alpha   90.00
_cell.angle_beta   90.00
_cell.angle_gamma   90.00
#
_symmetry.space_group_name_H-M   'P 1'
#
loop_
_entity.id
_entity.type
_entity.pdbx_description
1 polymer ?
#
loop_
_entity_poly.entity_id
_entity_poly.type
_entity_poly.pdbx_seq_one_letter_code
_entity_poly.pdbx_strand_id
1 'polypeptide(L)'
;MDSIVVKKLEFDKVAAHAAGFCISPMGRDRLLEMQRPAGHDEPRRELLRVLELKEFLLEGQPLPFGHLPDTRGLLVELEAVDSWLDPAGLLDIARLLQSAALLRRFMFSNRESYPELNEFTIRLWLEKSIQYAVTQAIDDQAQLRDTASDGLYMIRRELQEARSGLRRRMERILRRCQAEGWLMEETVALKNGRQVLAMRVEYKYKLPGYVQDYSQTGQTVFIEPAETLEISNRIQELEIAERREIERILKELSAQVRNELSDVHHNQELLAGFDSLYGRARLAVETSSNLPELAGGRRLKVVKGYHPWLLISHRATKEKLFPLDLELGEGEQALVISGPNAGGKSVAMKTVGLLSCMLSHGYLVPCSESSVFPAFDGGLFIEIGDEQSIENDLSTFSSHLAAIRQILEHAGPGSLVMIDEICAGTDVEEGGAIARAVIAELLERGAKSIVTTHLGELKVFAHRREGVVNGAMEFDRAGLVPTFRFVKGLPGNSFAFAMMQRMGFPESVVSKATGFMGMGHAGLEEMIDDLRADIVRNRELGASLEAEQRSLDLLRASLEAGMAELQRTKRELKARGLRDMQKEVEHARKELRELLREAKEQPGDQEVQQRAKAKLSAMKRDAASGEEALEKERLQAVPADASIQAGDTVRLSDTSTTGQVESVQGDSVVVLCGNFRLTTSLRGLEKISKGQERRIRRDGDAPVKASSWTVQASAPESTRLDLRGMTGDEAIAEIGRFIDSLAMHRMPSGTIVHGKGSGALRLRTAEFLKQHRQVRSFRLGEWSEGGAGVTVVELK
;
A
#
# COMPACT_ATOMS: atom_id res chain seq x y z
N MET A 1 -1.13 -29.50 4.77
CA MET A 1 0.07 -28.70 5.13
C MET A 1 -0.29 -27.30 5.62
N ASP A 2 -1.26 -26.64 5.02
CA ASP A 2 -1.60 -25.24 5.39
C ASP A 2 -1.99 -25.05 6.86
N SER A 3 -2.71 -25.98 7.49
CA SER A 3 -3.11 -25.85 8.90
C SER A 3 -1.93 -25.91 9.89
N ILE A 4 -0.86 -26.63 9.56
CA ILE A 4 0.36 -26.71 10.38
C ILE A 4 1.15 -25.40 10.25
N VAL A 5 1.29 -24.89 9.02
CA VAL A 5 1.98 -23.63 8.74
C VAL A 5 1.29 -22.46 9.44
N VAL A 6 -0.04 -22.40 9.37
CA VAL A 6 -0.88 -21.38 10.04
C VAL A 6 -0.62 -21.36 11.56
N LYS A 7 -0.59 -22.51 12.21
CA LYS A 7 -0.33 -22.62 13.67
C LYS A 7 1.12 -22.29 14.03
N LYS A 8 2.11 -22.88 13.32
CA LYS A 8 3.55 -22.65 13.59
C LYS A 8 3.96 -21.19 13.37
N LEU A 9 3.31 -20.49 12.44
CA LEU A 9 3.49 -19.04 12.21
C LEU A 9 2.64 -18.15 13.11
N GLU A 10 1.75 -18.71 13.94
CA GLU A 10 0.82 -17.96 14.79
C GLU A 10 -0.18 -17.08 14.00
N PHE A 11 -0.42 -17.41 12.73
CA PHE A 11 -1.39 -16.70 11.89
C PHE A 11 -2.82 -16.88 12.41
N ASP A 12 -3.15 -18.02 12.98
CA ASP A 12 -4.42 -18.28 13.66
C ASP A 12 -4.74 -17.25 14.74
N LYS A 13 -3.73 -16.82 15.52
CA LYS A 13 -3.89 -15.78 16.54
C LYS A 13 -4.16 -14.41 15.92
N VAL A 14 -3.46 -14.09 14.82
CA VAL A 14 -3.67 -12.84 14.09
C VAL A 14 -5.06 -12.81 13.46
N ALA A 15 -5.47 -13.92 12.83
CA ALA A 15 -6.81 -14.07 12.24
C ALA A 15 -7.91 -13.97 13.30
N ALA A 16 -7.73 -14.63 14.46
CA ALA A 16 -8.68 -14.54 15.57
C ALA A 16 -8.81 -13.10 16.12
N HIS A 17 -7.70 -12.36 16.19
CA HIS A 17 -7.73 -10.96 16.59
C HIS A 17 -8.48 -10.09 15.56
N ALA A 18 -8.21 -10.28 14.27
CA ALA A 18 -8.91 -9.60 13.18
C ALA A 18 -10.41 -9.91 13.18
N ALA A 19 -10.79 -11.17 13.44
CA ALA A 19 -12.17 -11.62 13.54
C ALA A 19 -12.95 -10.93 14.67
N GLY A 20 -12.25 -10.49 15.72
CA GLY A 20 -12.83 -9.67 16.78
C GLY A 20 -13.32 -8.28 16.34
N PHE A 21 -12.87 -7.79 15.19
CA PHE A 21 -13.33 -6.52 14.61
C PHE A 21 -14.54 -6.68 13.68
N CYS A 22 -14.90 -7.89 13.28
CA CYS A 22 -16.07 -8.12 12.45
C CYS A 22 -17.34 -7.69 13.21
N ILE A 23 -18.30 -7.16 12.46
CA ILE A 23 -19.59 -6.64 12.97
C ILE A 23 -20.55 -7.80 13.22
N SER A 24 -20.47 -8.87 12.43
CA SER A 24 -21.38 -10.02 12.45
C SER A 24 -20.68 -11.34 12.74
N PRO A 25 -21.40 -12.33 13.29
CA PRO A 25 -20.90 -13.69 13.37
C PRO A 25 -20.56 -14.29 12.00
N MET A 26 -21.35 -13.99 10.98
CA MET A 26 -21.11 -14.47 9.61
C MET A 26 -19.76 -14.01 9.05
N GLY A 27 -19.45 -12.72 9.20
CA GLY A 27 -18.16 -12.16 8.75
C GLY A 27 -16.98 -12.71 9.54
N ARG A 28 -17.18 -12.89 10.85
CA ARG A 28 -16.19 -13.51 11.74
C ARG A 28 -15.86 -14.94 11.32
N ASP A 29 -16.89 -15.78 11.14
CA ASP A 29 -16.69 -17.18 10.75
C ASP A 29 -16.05 -17.28 9.36
N ARG A 30 -16.51 -16.46 8.40
CA ARG A 30 -15.91 -16.39 7.06
C ARG A 30 -14.44 -16.00 7.10
N LEU A 31 -14.04 -15.08 7.98
CA LEU A 31 -12.65 -14.68 8.14
C LEU A 31 -11.80 -15.81 8.72
N LEU A 32 -12.32 -16.54 9.70
CA LEU A 32 -11.62 -17.66 10.35
C LEU A 32 -11.52 -18.91 9.46
N GLU A 33 -12.51 -19.15 8.62
CA GLU A 33 -12.56 -20.26 7.66
C GLU A 33 -11.87 -19.93 6.33
N MET A 34 -11.37 -18.71 6.18
CA MET A 34 -10.78 -18.24 4.93
C MET A 34 -9.59 -19.08 4.54
N GLN A 35 -9.70 -19.74 3.40
CA GLN A 35 -8.60 -20.41 2.73
C GLN A 35 -7.84 -19.45 1.84
N ARG A 36 -6.60 -19.78 1.51
CA ARG A 36 -5.82 -19.01 0.54
C ARG A 36 -6.61 -18.90 -0.76
N PRO A 37 -6.87 -17.68 -1.27
CA PRO A 37 -7.55 -17.51 -2.56
C PRO A 37 -6.80 -18.21 -3.69
N ALA A 38 -7.53 -18.81 -4.63
CA ALA A 38 -6.94 -19.50 -5.76
C ALA A 38 -6.51 -18.55 -6.88
N GLY A 39 -5.39 -18.86 -7.54
CA GLY A 39 -4.87 -18.07 -8.66
C GLY A 39 -4.03 -16.87 -8.26
N HIS A 40 -3.59 -16.07 -9.24
CA HIS A 40 -2.71 -14.91 -9.04
C HIS A 40 -3.47 -13.58 -8.83
N ASP A 41 -4.60 -13.40 -9.49
CA ASP A 41 -5.31 -12.13 -9.53
C ASP A 41 -6.21 -11.89 -8.31
N GLU A 42 -6.86 -12.94 -7.80
CA GLU A 42 -7.81 -12.81 -6.68
C GLU A 42 -7.12 -12.39 -5.36
N PRO A 43 -5.95 -12.97 -4.96
CA PRO A 43 -5.24 -12.49 -3.78
C PRO A 43 -4.86 -11.00 -3.87
N ARG A 44 -4.48 -10.54 -5.06
CA ARG A 44 -4.15 -9.13 -5.31
C ARG A 44 -5.37 -8.22 -5.18
N ARG A 45 -6.52 -8.62 -5.73
CA ARG A 45 -7.78 -7.87 -5.59
C ARG A 45 -8.27 -7.81 -4.15
N GLU A 46 -8.15 -8.91 -3.41
CA GLU A 46 -8.46 -8.95 -1.98
C GLU A 46 -7.62 -7.93 -1.20
N LEU A 47 -6.30 -7.89 -1.45
CA LEU A 47 -5.40 -6.91 -0.83
C LEU A 47 -5.78 -5.46 -1.18
N LEU A 48 -6.14 -5.19 -2.43
CA LEU A 48 -6.58 -3.85 -2.86
C LEU A 48 -7.89 -3.46 -2.17
N ARG A 49 -8.86 -4.37 -2.05
CA ARG A 49 -10.12 -4.13 -1.30
C ARG A 49 -9.86 -3.80 0.16
N VAL A 50 -8.92 -4.53 0.80
CA VAL A 50 -8.54 -4.25 2.19
C VAL A 50 -7.81 -2.90 2.30
N LEU A 51 -6.98 -2.54 1.32
CA LEU A 51 -6.31 -1.25 1.27
C LEU A 51 -7.31 -0.09 1.16
N GLU A 52 -8.23 -0.16 0.19
CA GLU A 52 -9.29 0.85 0.02
C GLU A 52 -10.14 0.99 1.29
N LEU A 53 -10.47 -0.13 1.93
CA LEU A 53 -11.26 -0.11 3.17
C LEU A 53 -10.45 0.43 4.37
N LYS A 54 -9.13 0.21 4.41
CA LYS A 54 -8.23 0.85 5.38
C LYS A 54 -8.21 2.36 5.18
N GLU A 55 -8.07 2.84 3.95
CA GLU A 55 -8.09 4.28 3.63
C GLU A 55 -9.42 4.92 4.04
N PHE A 56 -10.54 4.28 3.70
CA PHE A 56 -11.86 4.67 4.15
C PHE A 56 -11.96 4.82 5.68
N LEU A 57 -11.41 3.87 6.44
CA LEU A 57 -11.41 3.91 7.90
C LEU A 57 -10.52 5.04 8.46
N LEU A 58 -9.39 5.34 7.81
CA LEU A 58 -8.51 6.44 8.21
C LEU A 58 -9.12 7.83 7.96
N GLU A 59 -10.00 7.97 6.96
CA GLU A 59 -10.78 9.18 6.75
C GLU A 59 -11.84 9.42 7.83
N GLY A 60 -12.08 8.44 8.70
CA GLY A 60 -13.01 8.55 9.82
C GLY A 60 -14.49 8.50 9.43
N GLN A 61 -14.80 8.05 8.22
CA GLN A 61 -16.18 7.90 7.77
C GLN A 61 -16.82 6.67 8.42
N PRO A 62 -18.08 6.76 8.92
CA PRO A 62 -18.79 5.59 9.46
C PRO A 62 -19.28 4.70 8.32
N LEU A 63 -19.33 3.40 8.58
CA LEU A 63 -20.03 2.48 7.69
C LEU A 63 -21.51 2.88 7.54
N PRO A 64 -22.13 2.65 6.37
CA PRO A 64 -23.51 3.03 6.10
C PRO A 64 -24.55 2.20 6.89
N PHE A 65 -24.11 1.20 7.63
CA PHE A 65 -24.95 0.35 8.50
C PHE A 65 -24.22 0.05 9.81
N GLY A 66 -24.99 -0.08 10.91
CA GLY A 66 -24.43 -0.32 12.26
C GLY A 66 -24.54 -1.75 12.75
N HIS A 67 -25.44 -2.55 12.17
CA HIS A 67 -25.71 -3.93 12.59
C HIS A 67 -25.94 -4.81 11.36
N LEU A 68 -25.35 -6.00 11.37
CA LEU A 68 -25.54 -7.02 10.34
C LEU A 68 -26.00 -8.31 11.02
N PRO A 69 -27.30 -8.66 10.89
CA PRO A 69 -27.88 -9.84 11.55
C PRO A 69 -27.35 -11.12 10.94
N ASP A 70 -27.23 -12.16 11.75
CA ASP A 70 -26.91 -13.52 11.27
C ASP A 70 -28.18 -14.21 10.79
N THR A 71 -28.33 -14.30 9.49
CA THR A 71 -29.52 -14.87 8.86
C THR A 71 -29.35 -16.32 8.38
N ARG A 72 -28.17 -16.95 8.61
CA ARG A 72 -27.84 -18.29 8.10
C ARG A 72 -28.88 -19.34 8.54
N GLY A 73 -29.20 -19.38 9.82
CA GLY A 73 -30.19 -20.31 10.36
C GLY A 73 -31.59 -20.07 9.80
N LEU A 74 -31.97 -18.79 9.61
CA LEU A 74 -33.27 -18.40 9.08
C LEU A 74 -33.45 -18.82 7.62
N LEU A 75 -32.41 -18.67 6.81
CA LEU A 75 -32.45 -19.07 5.39
C LEU A 75 -32.52 -20.59 5.23
N VAL A 76 -31.82 -21.35 6.07
CA VAL A 76 -31.92 -22.82 6.11
C VAL A 76 -33.35 -23.25 6.53
N GLU A 77 -33.96 -22.57 7.49
CA GLU A 77 -35.35 -22.86 7.91
C GLU A 77 -36.32 -22.62 6.76
N LEU A 78 -36.11 -21.58 5.93
CA LEU A 78 -36.95 -21.26 4.80
C LEU A 78 -36.81 -22.20 3.60
N GLU A 79 -35.82 -23.07 3.54
CA GLU A 79 -35.70 -24.10 2.50
C GLU A 79 -36.86 -25.10 2.54
N ALA A 80 -37.44 -25.33 3.71
CA ALA A 80 -38.60 -26.19 3.84
C ALA A 80 -39.88 -25.49 3.32
N VAL A 81 -40.65 -26.18 2.48
CA VAL A 81 -41.77 -25.60 1.70
C VAL A 81 -42.84 -24.99 2.59
N ASP A 82 -43.13 -25.59 3.72
CA ASP A 82 -44.20 -25.17 4.65
C ASP A 82 -43.70 -24.39 5.87
N SER A 83 -42.39 -24.09 5.94
CA SER A 83 -41.80 -23.31 7.02
C SER A 83 -42.19 -21.83 6.92
N TRP A 84 -42.18 -21.14 8.03
CA TRP A 84 -42.35 -19.70 8.08
C TRP A 84 -41.57 -19.15 9.27
N LEU A 85 -41.08 -17.94 9.11
CA LEU A 85 -40.29 -17.29 10.14
C LEU A 85 -41.15 -16.49 11.10
N ASP A 86 -40.67 -16.35 12.32
CA ASP A 86 -41.21 -15.43 13.28
C ASP A 86 -40.97 -13.96 12.85
N PRO A 87 -41.64 -12.98 13.51
CA PRO A 87 -41.46 -11.58 13.15
C PRO A 87 -40.03 -11.07 13.28
N ALA A 88 -39.26 -11.60 14.26
CA ALA A 88 -37.88 -11.20 14.46
C ALA A 88 -37.00 -11.67 13.30
N GLY A 89 -37.15 -12.93 12.86
CA GLY A 89 -36.40 -13.48 11.73
C GLY A 89 -36.69 -12.75 10.41
N LEU A 90 -37.97 -12.42 10.15
CA LEU A 90 -38.35 -11.64 8.95
C LEU A 90 -37.74 -10.22 9.01
N LEU A 91 -37.74 -9.59 10.19
CA LEU A 91 -37.14 -8.28 10.35
C LEU A 91 -35.63 -8.31 10.15
N ASP A 92 -34.95 -9.37 10.59
CA ASP A 92 -33.52 -9.53 10.37
C ASP A 92 -33.19 -9.74 8.88
N ILE A 93 -34.01 -10.47 8.13
CA ILE A 93 -33.84 -10.54 6.66
C ILE A 93 -34.05 -9.17 6.02
N ALA A 94 -35.05 -8.41 6.44
CA ALA A 94 -35.29 -7.07 5.93
C ALA A 94 -34.10 -6.12 6.23
N ARG A 95 -33.49 -6.23 7.42
CA ARG A 95 -32.29 -5.47 7.81
C ARG A 95 -31.07 -5.88 7.00
N LEU A 96 -30.90 -7.17 6.71
CA LEU A 96 -29.85 -7.67 5.81
C LEU A 96 -29.96 -7.02 4.43
N LEU A 97 -31.16 -7.06 3.81
CA LEU A 97 -31.42 -6.45 2.51
C LEU A 97 -31.23 -4.92 2.52
N GLN A 98 -31.63 -4.28 3.61
CA GLN A 98 -31.39 -2.85 3.81
C GLN A 98 -29.90 -2.53 3.86
N SER A 99 -29.12 -3.32 4.59
CA SER A 99 -27.66 -3.16 4.68
C SER A 99 -27.00 -3.33 3.33
N ALA A 100 -27.43 -4.31 2.53
CA ALA A 100 -26.97 -4.52 1.16
C ALA A 100 -27.24 -3.29 0.28
N ALA A 101 -28.45 -2.74 0.35
CA ALA A 101 -28.84 -1.58 -0.44
C ALA A 101 -28.08 -0.30 -0.02
N LEU A 102 -27.88 -0.09 1.27
CA LEU A 102 -27.10 1.04 1.79
C LEU A 102 -25.64 0.94 1.40
N LEU A 103 -25.03 -0.23 1.56
CA LEU A 103 -23.63 -0.47 1.21
C LEU A 103 -23.40 -0.24 -0.29
N ARG A 104 -24.22 -0.87 -1.14
CA ARG A 104 -24.09 -0.72 -2.60
C ARG A 104 -24.24 0.75 -3.04
N ARG A 105 -25.23 1.45 -2.51
CA ARG A 105 -25.46 2.87 -2.82
C ARG A 105 -24.27 3.72 -2.39
N PHE A 106 -23.74 3.47 -1.21
CA PHE A 106 -22.64 4.22 -0.66
C PHE A 106 -21.36 4.02 -1.50
N MET A 107 -21.00 2.76 -1.81
CA MET A 107 -19.82 2.45 -2.61
C MET A 107 -19.95 2.96 -4.05
N PHE A 108 -21.14 2.90 -4.64
CA PHE A 108 -21.38 3.49 -5.95
C PHE A 108 -21.18 5.01 -5.98
N SER A 109 -21.58 5.70 -4.91
CA SER A 109 -21.36 7.15 -4.79
C SER A 109 -19.88 7.52 -4.66
N ASN A 110 -19.06 6.62 -4.13
CA ASN A 110 -17.62 6.79 -3.91
C ASN A 110 -16.76 5.92 -4.85
N ARG A 111 -17.30 5.49 -5.99
CA ARG A 111 -16.65 4.55 -6.91
C ARG A 111 -15.31 5.00 -7.49
N GLU A 112 -15.05 6.31 -7.53
CA GLU A 112 -13.79 6.88 -8.01
C GLU A 112 -12.68 6.74 -6.96
N SER A 113 -13.03 6.83 -5.67
CA SER A 113 -12.10 6.66 -4.55
C SER A 113 -11.86 5.18 -4.20
N TYR A 114 -12.91 4.34 -4.32
CA TYR A 114 -12.88 2.93 -3.92
C TYR A 114 -13.37 2.01 -5.05
N PRO A 115 -12.64 1.89 -6.17
CA PRO A 115 -13.07 1.13 -7.34
C PRO A 115 -13.21 -0.37 -7.09
N GLU A 116 -12.29 -1.00 -6.34
CA GLU A 116 -12.31 -2.45 -6.06
C GLU A 116 -13.45 -2.83 -5.10
N LEU A 117 -13.73 -1.98 -4.11
CA LEU A 117 -14.89 -2.17 -3.22
C LEU A 117 -16.21 -1.95 -3.97
N ASN A 118 -16.25 -1.01 -4.91
CA ASN A 118 -17.42 -0.81 -5.74
C ASN A 118 -17.65 -2.02 -6.68
N GLU A 119 -16.60 -2.58 -7.32
CA GLU A 119 -16.70 -3.80 -8.12
C GLU A 119 -17.20 -4.99 -7.30
N PHE A 120 -16.76 -5.10 -6.05
CA PHE A 120 -17.25 -6.12 -5.14
C PHE A 120 -18.73 -5.93 -4.79
N THR A 121 -19.15 -4.72 -4.42
CA THR A 121 -20.50 -4.42 -3.90
C THR A 121 -21.55 -4.26 -5.00
N ILE A 122 -21.18 -4.00 -6.26
CA ILE A 122 -22.13 -3.91 -7.36
C ILE A 122 -22.85 -5.25 -7.61
N ARG A 123 -22.30 -6.35 -7.15
CA ARG A 123 -22.89 -7.69 -7.22
C ARG A 123 -24.02 -7.92 -6.22
N LEU A 124 -24.20 -7.04 -5.22
CA LEU A 124 -25.28 -7.12 -4.28
C LEU A 124 -26.62 -6.97 -5.00
N TRP A 125 -27.53 -7.92 -4.79
CA TRP A 125 -28.88 -7.87 -5.32
C TRP A 125 -29.72 -6.84 -4.56
N LEU A 126 -30.48 -6.02 -5.30
CA LEU A 126 -31.29 -4.96 -4.75
C LEU A 126 -32.78 -5.24 -4.98
N GLU A 127 -33.48 -5.63 -3.93
CA GLU A 127 -34.91 -5.79 -3.92
C GLU A 127 -35.52 -4.98 -2.79
N LYS A 128 -36.54 -4.21 -3.13
CA LYS A 128 -37.21 -3.32 -2.16
C LYS A 128 -38.59 -3.83 -1.73
N SER A 129 -39.20 -4.72 -2.50
CA SER A 129 -40.57 -5.19 -2.23
C SER A 129 -40.63 -5.98 -0.93
N ILE A 130 -39.70 -6.92 -0.72
CA ILE A 130 -39.60 -7.72 0.51
C ILE A 130 -39.34 -6.81 1.71
N GLN A 131 -38.32 -5.95 1.61
CA GLN A 131 -38.00 -5.02 2.68
C GLN A 131 -39.20 -4.13 3.05
N TYR A 132 -39.88 -3.60 2.04
CA TYR A 132 -41.06 -2.76 2.23
C TYR A 132 -42.21 -3.55 2.86
N ALA A 133 -42.53 -4.73 2.37
CA ALA A 133 -43.62 -5.58 2.89
C ALA A 133 -43.37 -5.93 4.37
N VAL A 134 -42.14 -6.34 4.70
CA VAL A 134 -41.79 -6.69 6.07
C VAL A 134 -41.88 -5.47 7.00
N THR A 135 -41.33 -4.31 6.62
CA THR A 135 -41.33 -3.10 7.47
C THR A 135 -42.68 -2.44 7.58
N GLN A 136 -43.61 -2.66 6.64
CA GLN A 136 -44.99 -2.24 6.75
C GLN A 136 -45.78 -3.14 7.74
N ALA A 137 -45.48 -4.45 7.75
CA ALA A 137 -46.19 -5.41 8.60
C ALA A 137 -45.63 -5.52 10.02
N ILE A 138 -44.30 -5.34 10.16
CA ILE A 138 -43.56 -5.57 11.41
C ILE A 138 -42.89 -4.27 11.85
N ASP A 139 -42.96 -3.96 13.16
CA ASP A 139 -42.26 -2.81 13.73
C ASP A 139 -40.83 -3.13 14.17
N ASP A 140 -40.10 -2.10 14.64
CA ASP A 140 -38.69 -2.24 15.07
C ASP A 140 -38.50 -3.11 16.31
N GLN A 141 -39.58 -3.42 17.05
CA GLN A 141 -39.61 -4.29 18.23
C GLN A 141 -40.02 -5.73 17.86
N ALA A 142 -40.05 -6.06 16.58
CA ALA A 142 -40.48 -7.35 16.05
C ALA A 142 -41.93 -7.71 16.43
N GLN A 143 -42.85 -6.71 16.49
CA GLN A 143 -44.27 -6.92 16.69
C GLN A 143 -45.01 -6.59 15.38
N LEU A 144 -46.06 -7.39 15.08
CA LEU A 144 -46.91 -7.07 13.94
C LEU A 144 -47.70 -5.80 14.23
N ARG A 145 -47.66 -4.88 13.28
CA ARG A 145 -48.48 -3.65 13.35
C ARG A 145 -49.94 -4.00 13.17
N ASP A 146 -50.80 -3.19 13.78
CA ASP A 146 -52.27 -3.36 13.61
C ASP A 146 -52.67 -3.22 12.13
N THR A 147 -51.88 -2.45 11.37
CA THR A 147 -52.09 -2.20 9.94
C THR A 147 -51.46 -3.25 9.04
N ALA A 148 -50.91 -4.35 9.58
CA ALA A 148 -50.27 -5.41 8.79
C ALA A 148 -51.25 -6.09 7.82
N SER A 149 -52.53 -6.16 8.16
CA SER A 149 -53.63 -6.51 7.29
C SER A 149 -54.95 -5.89 7.78
N ASP A 150 -55.91 -5.71 6.87
CA ASP A 150 -57.24 -5.25 7.21
C ASP A 150 -57.93 -6.23 8.19
N GLY A 151 -57.67 -7.53 8.02
CA GLY A 151 -58.20 -8.58 8.90
C GLY A 151 -57.69 -8.45 10.33
N LEU A 152 -56.37 -8.27 10.50
CA LEU A 152 -55.74 -8.10 11.82
C LEU A 152 -56.25 -6.83 12.52
N TYR A 153 -56.38 -5.73 11.77
CA TYR A 153 -56.89 -4.47 12.28
C TYR A 153 -58.31 -4.63 12.83
N MET A 154 -59.20 -5.27 12.07
CA MET A 154 -60.58 -5.50 12.49
C MET A 154 -60.66 -6.40 13.73
N ILE A 155 -59.89 -7.51 13.73
CA ILE A 155 -59.87 -8.46 14.85
C ILE A 155 -59.36 -7.76 16.13
N ARG A 156 -58.27 -7.03 16.07
CA ARG A 156 -57.72 -6.33 17.25
C ARG A 156 -58.61 -5.22 17.76
N ARG A 157 -59.31 -4.52 16.88
CA ARG A 157 -60.31 -3.54 17.26
C ARG A 157 -61.48 -4.19 17.98
N GLU A 158 -62.05 -5.27 17.41
CA GLU A 158 -63.15 -6.01 18.08
C GLU A 158 -62.70 -6.58 19.41
N LEU A 159 -61.49 -7.13 19.48
CA LEU A 159 -60.92 -7.68 20.71
C LEU A 159 -60.79 -6.60 21.81
N GLN A 160 -60.32 -5.39 21.44
CA GLN A 160 -60.22 -4.27 22.35
C GLN A 160 -61.62 -3.79 22.84
N GLU A 161 -62.61 -3.74 21.93
CA GLU A 161 -63.98 -3.41 22.26
C GLU A 161 -64.60 -4.46 23.23
N ALA A 162 -64.40 -5.76 22.95
CA ALA A 162 -64.85 -6.85 23.77
C ALA A 162 -64.22 -6.86 25.17
N ARG A 163 -62.90 -6.70 25.26
CA ARG A 163 -62.11 -6.60 26.49
C ARG A 163 -62.57 -5.40 27.34
N SER A 164 -62.84 -4.25 26.73
CA SER A 164 -63.31 -3.05 27.37
C SER A 164 -64.80 -3.26 27.90
N GLY A 165 -65.58 -3.99 27.08
CA GLY A 165 -66.99 -4.39 27.49
C GLY A 165 -66.96 -5.35 28.64
N LEU A 166 -66.15 -6.39 28.63
CA LEU A 166 -65.99 -7.36 29.72
C LEU A 166 -65.56 -6.65 31.01
N ARG A 167 -64.53 -5.78 30.94
CA ARG A 167 -64.03 -5.04 32.11
C ARG A 167 -65.17 -4.21 32.79
N ARG A 168 -65.95 -3.45 32.01
CA ARG A 168 -67.02 -2.62 32.49
C ARG A 168 -68.15 -3.50 33.15
N ARG A 169 -68.38 -4.66 32.54
CA ARG A 169 -69.44 -5.58 33.07
C ARG A 169 -68.98 -6.27 34.36
N MET A 170 -67.74 -6.74 34.41
CA MET A 170 -67.12 -7.33 35.60
C MET A 170 -67.03 -6.32 36.77
N GLU A 171 -66.62 -5.07 36.52
CA GLU A 171 -66.61 -4.04 37.57
C GLU A 171 -67.98 -3.76 38.15
N ARG A 172 -69.03 -3.79 37.31
CA ARG A 172 -70.41 -3.62 37.79
C ARG A 172 -70.81 -4.79 38.66
N ILE A 173 -70.55 -6.03 38.25
CA ILE A 173 -70.89 -7.22 39.02
C ILE A 173 -70.09 -7.27 40.34
N LEU A 174 -68.80 -6.94 40.28
CA LEU A 174 -67.91 -6.87 41.44
C LEU A 174 -68.45 -5.92 42.49
N ARG A 175 -68.85 -4.69 42.10
CA ARG A 175 -69.43 -3.70 43.00
C ARG A 175 -70.75 -4.24 43.64
N ARG A 176 -71.59 -4.94 42.85
CA ARG A 176 -72.82 -5.57 43.39
C ARG A 176 -72.48 -6.64 44.42
N CYS A 177 -71.54 -7.57 44.08
CA CYS A 177 -71.12 -8.62 45.00
C CYS A 177 -70.40 -8.11 46.25
N GLN A 178 -69.66 -7.01 46.10
CA GLN A 178 -68.98 -6.32 47.21
C GLN A 178 -69.97 -5.69 48.18
N ALA A 179 -71.01 -5.01 47.67
CA ALA A 179 -72.06 -4.41 48.48
C ALA A 179 -72.84 -5.45 49.29
N GLU A 180 -72.99 -6.66 48.75
CA GLU A 180 -73.68 -7.78 49.37
C GLU A 180 -72.78 -8.65 50.30
N GLY A 181 -71.47 -8.37 50.36
CA GLY A 181 -70.55 -9.10 51.21
C GLY A 181 -70.19 -10.54 50.73
N TRP A 182 -70.45 -10.88 49.47
CA TRP A 182 -70.28 -12.25 48.95
C TRP A 182 -68.84 -12.59 48.56
N LEU A 183 -67.99 -11.60 48.45
CA LEU A 183 -66.57 -11.75 47.93
C LEU A 183 -65.66 -12.19 49.09
N MET A 184 -64.67 -13.04 48.72
CA MET A 184 -63.48 -13.34 49.52
C MET A 184 -62.37 -12.35 49.24
N GLU A 185 -62.24 -11.94 47.99
CA GLU A 185 -61.29 -10.92 47.50
C GLU A 185 -62.09 -9.87 46.71
N GLU A 186 -61.71 -8.60 46.92
CA GLU A 186 -62.38 -7.44 46.29
C GLU A 186 -61.79 -7.09 44.92
N THR A 187 -61.19 -8.07 44.25
CA THR A 187 -60.56 -7.93 42.92
C THR A 187 -61.11 -9.00 41.99
N VAL A 188 -60.97 -8.67 40.64
CA VAL A 188 -61.21 -9.65 39.59
C VAL A 188 -59.96 -10.51 39.45
N ALA A 189 -60.10 -11.81 39.64
CA ALA A 189 -59.00 -12.78 39.40
C ALA A 189 -59.06 -13.35 38.00
N LEU A 190 -57.91 -13.88 37.52
CA LEU A 190 -57.83 -14.60 36.28
C LEU A 190 -57.60 -16.10 36.55
N LYS A 191 -58.51 -16.93 36.07
CA LYS A 191 -58.42 -18.40 36.15
C LYS A 191 -58.73 -19.02 34.82
N ASN A 192 -57.80 -19.91 34.36
CA ASN A 192 -57.94 -20.60 33.05
C ASN A 192 -58.14 -19.63 31.88
N GLY A 193 -57.52 -18.44 31.89
CA GLY A 193 -57.66 -17.40 30.87
C GLY A 193 -59.00 -16.61 30.96
N ARG A 194 -59.78 -16.81 31.99
CA ARG A 194 -61.11 -16.17 32.21
C ARG A 194 -61.14 -15.27 33.44
N GLN A 195 -61.81 -14.14 33.31
CA GLN A 195 -61.98 -13.23 34.43
C GLN A 195 -63.06 -13.81 35.38
N VAL A 196 -62.71 -13.98 36.63
CA VAL A 196 -63.57 -14.62 37.66
C VAL A 196 -63.63 -13.75 38.93
N LEU A 197 -64.69 -13.94 39.70
CA LEU A 197 -64.78 -13.36 41.02
C LEU A 197 -64.49 -14.42 42.07
N ALA A 198 -63.66 -14.09 43.05
CA ALA A 198 -63.32 -14.93 44.19
C ALA A 198 -64.46 -14.77 45.27
N MET A 199 -65.39 -15.68 45.28
CA MET A 199 -66.57 -15.68 46.20
C MET A 199 -66.37 -16.66 47.35
N ARG A 200 -66.94 -16.33 48.47
CA ARG A 200 -67.08 -17.31 49.58
C ARG A 200 -67.95 -18.47 49.15
N VAL A 201 -67.61 -19.69 49.46
CA VAL A 201 -68.25 -20.90 48.99
C VAL A 201 -69.69 -20.93 49.39
N GLU A 202 -70.09 -20.31 50.53
CA GLU A 202 -71.41 -20.20 51.07
C GLU A 202 -72.38 -19.46 50.14
N TYR A 203 -71.81 -18.47 49.36
CA TYR A 203 -72.62 -17.63 48.46
C TYR A 203 -72.49 -18.03 46.98
N LYS A 204 -71.92 -19.21 46.66
CA LYS A 204 -71.66 -19.68 45.26
C LYS A 204 -72.90 -19.68 44.37
N TYR A 205 -74.10 -19.89 44.95
CA TYR A 205 -75.38 -19.92 44.22
C TYR A 205 -76.10 -18.56 44.15
N LYS A 206 -75.59 -17.52 44.82
CA LYS A 206 -76.14 -16.16 44.77
C LYS A 206 -75.80 -15.42 43.48
N LEU A 207 -74.69 -15.74 42.89
CA LEU A 207 -74.28 -15.21 41.59
C LEU A 207 -74.48 -16.28 40.49
N PRO A 208 -75.43 -16.08 39.57
CA PRO A 208 -75.52 -16.95 38.41
C PRO A 208 -74.23 -16.95 37.63
N GLY A 209 -73.62 -18.13 37.47
CA GLY A 209 -72.32 -18.23 36.79
C GLY A 209 -71.74 -19.64 36.80
N TYR A 210 -70.55 -19.78 36.18
CA TYR A 210 -69.84 -21.04 36.06
C TYR A 210 -68.63 -21.06 36.99
N VAL A 211 -68.49 -22.13 37.76
CA VAL A 211 -67.33 -22.36 38.63
C VAL A 211 -66.16 -22.74 37.77
N GLN A 212 -65.13 -21.93 37.81
CA GLN A 212 -63.89 -22.16 37.07
C GLN A 212 -62.81 -22.90 37.91
N ASP A 213 -62.82 -22.65 39.24
CA ASP A 213 -61.90 -23.26 40.20
C ASP A 213 -62.31 -23.14 41.63
N TYR A 214 -61.66 -23.86 42.53
CA TYR A 214 -61.75 -23.74 43.96
C TYR A 214 -60.39 -23.45 44.59
N SER A 215 -60.35 -22.69 45.69
CA SER A 215 -59.12 -22.54 46.46
C SER A 215 -58.68 -23.87 47.09
N GLN A 216 -57.40 -24.04 47.40
CA GLN A 216 -56.87 -25.26 48.05
C GLN A 216 -57.53 -25.60 49.35
N THR A 217 -58.06 -24.60 50.11
CA THR A 217 -58.76 -24.79 51.34
C THR A 217 -60.31 -25.05 51.18
N GLY A 218 -60.81 -24.95 49.93
CA GLY A 218 -62.24 -25.10 49.61
C GLY A 218 -63.14 -23.94 50.10
N GLN A 219 -62.61 -22.91 50.72
CA GLN A 219 -63.39 -21.78 51.27
C GLN A 219 -63.70 -20.71 50.19
N THR A 220 -63.00 -20.66 49.14
CA THR A 220 -63.18 -19.71 48.02
C THR A 220 -63.53 -20.47 46.74
N VAL A 221 -64.54 -20.00 46.06
CA VAL A 221 -64.94 -20.46 44.73
C VAL A 221 -64.72 -19.36 43.70
N PHE A 222 -64.09 -19.69 42.58
CA PHE A 222 -63.84 -18.74 41.49
C PHE A 222 -64.95 -18.91 40.46
N ILE A 223 -65.84 -17.88 40.37
CA ILE A 223 -67.04 -17.94 39.53
C ILE A 223 -66.86 -16.94 38.36
N GLU A 224 -67.07 -17.45 37.16
CA GLU A 224 -67.30 -16.61 35.96
C GLU A 224 -68.77 -16.27 35.91
N PRO A 225 -69.19 -14.99 36.01
CA PRO A 225 -70.58 -14.62 35.97
C PRO A 225 -71.22 -15.00 34.61
N ALA A 226 -72.40 -15.52 34.61
CA ALA A 226 -73.18 -15.88 33.41
C ALA A 226 -73.36 -14.67 32.49
N GLU A 227 -73.51 -13.48 33.05
CA GLU A 227 -73.62 -12.21 32.31
C GLU A 227 -72.39 -11.88 31.46
N THR A 228 -71.19 -12.47 31.77
CA THR A 228 -69.92 -12.21 31.06
C THR A 228 -69.51 -13.34 30.14
N LEU A 229 -70.15 -14.50 30.21
CA LEU A 229 -69.75 -15.72 29.47
C LEU A 229 -69.66 -15.53 27.95
N GLU A 230 -70.70 -14.90 27.35
CA GLU A 230 -70.77 -14.64 25.94
C GLU A 230 -69.58 -13.75 25.45
N ILE A 231 -69.23 -12.69 26.24
CA ILE A 231 -68.14 -11.79 25.93
C ILE A 231 -66.80 -12.50 26.10
N SER A 232 -66.67 -13.29 27.18
CA SER A 232 -65.45 -14.10 27.39
C SER A 232 -65.21 -15.10 26.27
N ASN A 233 -66.26 -15.80 25.80
CA ASN A 233 -66.18 -16.69 24.67
C ASN A 233 -65.78 -15.93 23.37
N ARG A 234 -66.38 -14.76 23.13
CA ARG A 234 -66.04 -13.93 21.96
C ARG A 234 -64.60 -13.48 22.03
N ILE A 235 -64.04 -13.12 23.17
CA ILE A 235 -62.65 -12.80 23.34
C ILE A 235 -61.77 -13.99 22.97
N GLN A 236 -62.07 -15.21 23.42
CA GLN A 236 -61.33 -16.41 23.07
C GLN A 236 -61.38 -16.70 21.57
N GLU A 237 -62.54 -16.57 20.93
CA GLU A 237 -62.69 -16.72 19.48
C GLU A 237 -61.80 -15.68 18.71
N LEU A 238 -61.83 -14.43 19.17
CA LEU A 238 -61.04 -13.36 18.57
C LEU A 238 -59.53 -13.58 18.77
N GLU A 239 -59.11 -14.07 19.93
CA GLU A 239 -57.68 -14.41 20.18
C GLU A 239 -57.20 -15.58 19.28
N ILE A 240 -58.09 -16.57 19.04
CA ILE A 240 -57.77 -17.64 18.08
C ILE A 240 -57.72 -17.09 16.65
N ALA A 241 -58.65 -16.21 16.28
CA ALA A 241 -58.68 -15.56 14.97
C ALA A 241 -57.43 -14.67 14.78
N GLU A 242 -57.03 -13.93 15.82
CA GLU A 242 -55.80 -13.10 15.79
C GLU A 242 -54.55 -13.97 15.50
N ARG A 243 -54.39 -15.09 16.24
CA ARG A 243 -53.24 -16.01 16.02
C ARG A 243 -53.21 -16.57 14.60
N ARG A 244 -54.40 -16.98 14.09
CA ARG A 244 -54.48 -17.49 12.70
C ARG A 244 -54.16 -16.44 11.66
N GLU A 245 -54.58 -15.20 11.87
CA GLU A 245 -54.31 -14.10 10.97
C GLU A 245 -52.83 -13.71 11.00
N ILE A 246 -52.23 -13.68 12.18
CA ILE A 246 -50.78 -13.49 12.37
C ILE A 246 -50.01 -14.57 11.61
N GLU A 247 -50.35 -15.84 11.79
CA GLU A 247 -49.72 -16.97 11.11
C GLU A 247 -49.88 -16.84 9.58
N ARG A 248 -51.02 -16.43 9.08
CA ARG A 248 -51.26 -16.20 7.66
C ARG A 248 -50.33 -15.13 7.10
N ILE A 249 -50.24 -13.99 7.80
CA ILE A 249 -49.36 -12.88 7.38
C ILE A 249 -47.90 -13.32 7.37
N LEU A 250 -47.43 -14.02 8.41
CA LEU A 250 -46.06 -14.48 8.49
C LEU A 250 -45.74 -15.51 7.39
N LYS A 251 -46.64 -16.43 7.08
CA LYS A 251 -46.49 -17.37 5.97
C LYS A 251 -46.41 -16.67 4.61
N GLU A 252 -47.23 -15.65 4.40
CA GLU A 252 -47.21 -14.86 3.16
C GLU A 252 -45.91 -14.09 2.98
N LEU A 253 -45.43 -13.42 4.03
CA LEU A 253 -44.11 -12.74 4.00
C LEU A 253 -42.97 -13.73 3.82
N SER A 254 -43.00 -14.86 4.51
CA SER A 254 -41.99 -15.92 4.37
C SER A 254 -41.99 -16.53 2.97
N ALA A 255 -43.11 -16.67 2.33
CA ALA A 255 -43.23 -17.14 0.95
C ALA A 255 -42.59 -16.14 -0.03
N GLN A 256 -42.79 -14.83 0.21
CA GLN A 256 -42.11 -13.82 -0.62
C GLN A 256 -40.57 -13.91 -0.50
N VAL A 257 -40.03 -14.09 0.71
CA VAL A 257 -38.59 -14.29 0.92
C VAL A 257 -38.11 -15.59 0.25
N ARG A 258 -38.89 -16.67 0.37
CA ARG A 258 -38.56 -17.98 -0.21
C ARG A 258 -38.46 -17.94 -1.73
N ASN A 259 -39.28 -17.15 -2.40
CA ASN A 259 -39.21 -17.00 -3.85
C ASN A 259 -37.87 -16.44 -4.33
N GLU A 260 -37.22 -15.61 -3.52
CA GLU A 260 -35.95 -14.95 -3.81
C GLU A 260 -34.81 -15.46 -2.89
N LEU A 261 -34.95 -16.69 -2.38
CA LEU A 261 -34.03 -17.26 -1.40
C LEU A 261 -32.57 -17.29 -1.86
N SER A 262 -32.36 -17.62 -3.12
CA SER A 262 -31.04 -17.67 -3.76
C SER A 262 -30.33 -16.29 -3.73
N ASP A 263 -31.08 -15.21 -4.01
CA ASP A 263 -30.53 -13.86 -4.06
C ASP A 263 -30.30 -13.30 -2.66
N VAL A 264 -31.14 -13.67 -1.69
CA VAL A 264 -30.92 -13.36 -0.28
C VAL A 264 -29.68 -14.06 0.26
N HIS A 265 -29.49 -15.35 -0.08
CA HIS A 265 -28.25 -16.09 0.23
C HIS A 265 -27.02 -15.41 -0.39
N HIS A 266 -27.11 -15.02 -1.66
CA HIS A 266 -26.03 -14.31 -2.34
C HIS A 266 -25.65 -13.00 -1.63
N ASN A 267 -26.64 -12.21 -1.22
CA ASN A 267 -26.40 -11.00 -0.43
C ASN A 267 -25.76 -11.30 0.94
N GLN A 268 -26.24 -12.35 1.63
CA GLN A 268 -25.65 -12.79 2.89
C GLN A 268 -24.15 -13.11 2.74
N GLU A 269 -23.81 -13.89 1.71
CA GLU A 269 -22.42 -14.26 1.43
C GLU A 269 -21.54 -13.05 1.08
N LEU A 270 -22.05 -12.11 0.27
CA LEU A 270 -21.31 -10.89 -0.04
C LEU A 270 -21.14 -9.98 1.17
N LEU A 271 -22.18 -9.83 2.00
CA LEU A 271 -22.09 -9.02 3.22
C LEU A 271 -21.15 -9.64 4.25
N ALA A 272 -21.17 -10.97 4.42
CA ALA A 272 -20.19 -11.68 5.23
C ALA A 272 -18.77 -11.50 4.70
N GLY A 273 -18.59 -11.53 3.36
CA GLY A 273 -17.32 -11.22 2.69
C GLY A 273 -16.85 -9.79 2.96
N PHE A 274 -17.73 -8.81 2.84
CA PHE A 274 -17.42 -7.41 3.15
C PHE A 274 -17.05 -7.21 4.63
N ASP A 275 -17.75 -7.86 5.54
CA ASP A 275 -17.45 -7.79 6.98
C ASP A 275 -16.10 -8.44 7.32
N SER A 276 -15.74 -9.53 6.62
CA SER A 276 -14.40 -10.12 6.69
C SER A 276 -13.32 -9.15 6.18
N LEU A 277 -13.56 -8.43 5.07
CA LEU A 277 -12.67 -7.35 4.60
C LEU A 277 -12.53 -6.25 5.65
N TYR A 278 -13.63 -5.86 6.29
CA TYR A 278 -13.65 -4.86 7.34
C TYR A 278 -12.81 -5.28 8.56
N GLY A 279 -12.92 -6.53 9.02
CA GLY A 279 -12.08 -7.05 10.10
C GLY A 279 -10.58 -6.97 9.79
N ARG A 280 -10.19 -7.34 8.57
CA ARG A 280 -8.80 -7.24 8.08
C ARG A 280 -8.32 -5.78 7.94
N ALA A 281 -9.16 -4.89 7.46
CA ALA A 281 -8.84 -3.47 7.34
C ALA A 281 -8.66 -2.80 8.71
N ARG A 282 -9.49 -3.15 9.70
CA ARG A 282 -9.37 -2.69 11.08
C ARG A 282 -8.04 -3.15 11.71
N LEU A 283 -7.66 -4.41 11.49
CA LEU A 283 -6.35 -4.91 11.88
C LEU A 283 -5.22 -4.11 11.22
N ALA A 284 -5.35 -3.83 9.92
CA ALA A 284 -4.35 -3.07 9.17
C ALA A 284 -4.18 -1.63 9.69
N VAL A 285 -5.27 -0.98 10.11
CA VAL A 285 -5.22 0.33 10.79
C VAL A 285 -4.52 0.20 12.14
N GLU A 286 -4.90 -0.81 12.94
CA GLU A 286 -4.32 -1.01 14.28
C GLU A 286 -2.82 -1.26 14.22
N THR A 287 -2.36 -2.08 13.28
CA THR A 287 -0.94 -2.47 13.13
C THR A 287 -0.14 -1.56 12.20
N SER A 288 -0.75 -0.51 11.67
CA SER A 288 -0.15 0.37 10.66
C SER A 288 0.40 -0.40 9.45
N SER A 289 -0.34 -1.44 9.04
CA SER A 289 0.03 -2.32 7.93
C SER A 289 -0.16 -1.65 6.58
N ASN A 290 0.72 -1.96 5.63
CA ASN A 290 0.68 -1.44 4.26
C ASN A 290 0.63 -2.56 3.23
N LEU A 291 0.40 -2.19 1.97
CA LEU A 291 0.53 -3.08 0.83
C LEU A 291 1.94 -2.94 0.25
N PRO A 292 2.82 -3.96 0.38
CA PRO A 292 4.13 -3.96 -0.27
C PRO A 292 3.99 -4.22 -1.77
N GLU A 293 5.08 -4.05 -2.50
CA GLU A 293 5.16 -4.47 -3.90
C GLU A 293 5.07 -5.99 -4.00
N LEU A 294 4.09 -6.50 -4.76
CA LEU A 294 3.97 -7.91 -5.10
C LEU A 294 4.67 -8.15 -6.44
N ALA A 295 5.91 -8.62 -6.37
CA ALA A 295 6.73 -8.83 -7.56
C ALA A 295 6.47 -10.22 -8.19
N GLY A 296 6.40 -10.28 -9.52
CA GLY A 296 6.42 -11.55 -10.27
C GLY A 296 7.80 -12.23 -10.31
N GLY A 297 8.83 -11.61 -9.70
CA GLY A 297 10.20 -12.12 -9.58
C GLY A 297 10.44 -12.88 -8.27
N ARG A 298 11.72 -13.26 -8.06
CA ARG A 298 12.15 -14.00 -6.87
C ARG A 298 12.73 -13.12 -5.75
N ARG A 299 12.71 -11.80 -5.89
CA ARG A 299 13.26 -10.88 -4.89
C ARG A 299 12.34 -10.82 -3.68
N LEU A 300 12.90 -11.02 -2.50
CA LEU A 300 12.24 -10.80 -1.21
C LEU A 300 12.97 -9.69 -0.47
N LYS A 301 12.26 -8.59 -0.17
CA LYS A 301 12.82 -7.46 0.57
C LYS A 301 11.82 -7.00 1.62
N VAL A 302 12.16 -7.15 2.87
CA VAL A 302 11.39 -6.63 4.01
C VAL A 302 12.09 -5.39 4.52
N VAL A 303 11.38 -4.28 4.57
CA VAL A 303 11.88 -2.99 5.09
C VAL A 303 10.99 -2.58 6.25
N LYS A 304 11.58 -2.41 7.42
CA LYS A 304 10.89 -2.08 8.68
C LYS A 304 9.71 -3.01 8.96
N GLY A 305 9.90 -4.31 8.74
CA GLY A 305 8.88 -5.33 9.02
C GLY A 305 8.78 -5.61 10.52
N TYR A 306 7.57 -5.68 11.03
CA TYR A 306 7.31 -6.07 12.42
C TYR A 306 6.60 -7.42 12.47
N HIS A 307 6.85 -8.21 13.52
CA HIS A 307 6.08 -9.42 13.76
C HIS A 307 4.66 -9.05 14.20
N PRO A 308 3.61 -9.36 13.42
CA PRO A 308 2.26 -8.89 13.66
C PRO A 308 1.71 -9.23 15.04
N TRP A 309 1.91 -10.49 15.48
CA TRP A 309 1.42 -10.93 16.79
C TRP A 309 2.14 -10.23 17.94
N LEU A 310 3.45 -9.98 17.82
CA LEU A 310 4.19 -9.22 18.82
C LEU A 310 3.73 -7.75 18.88
N LEU A 311 3.41 -7.15 17.72
CA LEU A 311 2.83 -5.79 17.69
C LEU A 311 1.51 -5.71 18.48
N ILE A 312 0.64 -6.71 18.30
CA ILE A 312 -0.66 -6.76 18.99
C ILE A 312 -0.45 -7.01 20.49
N SER A 313 0.34 -8.02 20.86
CA SER A 313 0.53 -8.43 22.26
C SER A 313 1.33 -7.43 23.09
N HIS A 314 2.37 -6.81 22.53
CA HIS A 314 3.25 -5.86 23.25
C HIS A 314 2.68 -4.43 23.30
N ARG A 315 1.61 -4.15 22.55
CA ARG A 315 0.92 -2.85 22.65
C ARG A 315 0.39 -2.57 24.06
N ALA A 316 -0.03 -3.62 24.76
CA ALA A 316 -0.50 -3.51 26.15
C ALA A 316 0.66 -3.30 27.13
N THR A 317 1.84 -3.91 26.89
CA THR A 317 3.02 -3.86 27.78
C THR A 317 3.95 -2.68 27.50
N LYS A 318 3.75 -1.97 26.35
CA LYS A 318 4.61 -0.88 25.87
C LYS A 318 6.10 -1.29 25.72
N GLU A 319 6.36 -2.56 25.50
CA GLU A 319 7.71 -3.04 25.22
C GLU A 319 8.20 -2.57 23.86
N LYS A 320 9.47 -2.23 23.76
CA LYS A 320 10.06 -1.75 22.52
C LYS A 320 10.27 -2.89 21.55
N LEU A 321 9.59 -2.83 20.41
CA LEU A 321 9.80 -3.73 19.29
C LEU A 321 10.83 -3.17 18.31
N PHE A 322 11.64 -4.07 17.75
CA PHE A 322 12.64 -3.71 16.74
C PHE A 322 12.14 -4.18 15.36
N PRO A 323 12.19 -3.30 14.34
CA PRO A 323 11.84 -3.68 13.00
C PRO A 323 12.88 -4.60 12.36
N LEU A 324 12.42 -5.49 11.50
CA LEU A 324 13.25 -6.37 10.67
C LEU A 324 13.50 -5.70 9.31
N ASP A 325 14.78 -5.57 8.95
CA ASP A 325 15.22 -5.24 7.61
C ASP A 325 15.97 -6.45 7.05
N LEU A 326 15.40 -7.13 6.03
CA LEU A 326 15.93 -8.36 5.45
C LEU A 326 15.74 -8.35 3.95
N GLU A 327 16.81 -8.72 3.20
CA GLU A 327 16.73 -8.80 1.75
C GLU A 327 17.38 -10.08 1.22
N LEU A 328 16.64 -10.78 0.35
CA LEU A 328 17.15 -11.84 -0.53
C LEU A 328 16.95 -11.39 -1.99
N GLY A 329 18.05 -11.16 -2.70
CA GLY A 329 18.05 -10.79 -4.10
C GLY A 329 17.49 -11.87 -5.03
N GLU A 330 17.40 -11.58 -6.32
CA GLU A 330 16.90 -12.54 -7.30
C GLU A 330 17.77 -13.80 -7.42
N GLY A 331 19.11 -13.65 -7.42
CA GLY A 331 20.06 -14.74 -7.46
C GLY A 331 20.30 -15.45 -6.13
N GLU A 332 19.77 -14.91 -5.03
CA GLU A 332 19.94 -15.46 -3.69
C GLU A 332 18.72 -16.34 -3.34
N GLN A 333 18.95 -17.62 -3.19
CA GLN A 333 17.89 -18.60 -2.95
C GLN A 333 17.82 -19.07 -1.49
N ALA A 334 18.96 -19.10 -0.79
CA ALA A 334 19.00 -19.56 0.61
C ALA A 334 19.66 -18.50 1.51
N LEU A 335 19.04 -18.25 2.66
CA LEU A 335 19.57 -17.42 3.73
C LEU A 335 19.86 -18.29 4.95
N VAL A 336 21.11 -18.32 5.39
CA VAL A 336 21.55 -19.01 6.60
C VAL A 336 21.72 -17.99 7.71
N ILE A 337 20.80 -17.95 8.68
CA ILE A 337 20.84 -17.04 9.82
C ILE A 337 21.56 -17.72 10.97
N SER A 338 22.65 -17.11 11.43
CA SER A 338 23.44 -17.62 12.54
C SER A 338 23.57 -16.61 13.69
N GLY A 339 24.04 -17.08 14.85
CA GLY A 339 24.15 -16.24 16.05
C GLY A 339 23.59 -16.91 17.31
N PRO A 340 23.58 -16.22 18.48
CA PRO A 340 23.06 -16.77 19.73
C PRO A 340 21.53 -16.98 19.67
N ASN A 341 21.02 -17.98 20.43
CA ASN A 341 19.57 -18.31 20.43
C ASN A 341 18.72 -17.15 20.93
N ALA A 342 19.19 -16.39 21.94
CA ALA A 342 18.52 -15.19 22.44
C ALA A 342 18.56 -13.98 21.47
N GLY A 343 19.21 -14.09 20.31
CA GLY A 343 19.37 -13.00 19.34
C GLY A 343 18.15 -12.70 18.48
N GLY A 344 17.09 -13.52 18.51
CA GLY A 344 15.88 -13.32 17.73
C GLY A 344 15.89 -13.96 16.32
N LYS A 345 16.75 -14.98 16.05
CA LYS A 345 16.83 -15.70 14.77
C LYS A 345 15.47 -16.27 14.33
N SER A 346 14.85 -17.07 15.21
CA SER A 346 13.56 -17.72 14.96
C SER A 346 12.44 -16.67 14.77
N VAL A 347 12.48 -15.58 15.53
CA VAL A 347 11.51 -14.48 15.38
C VAL A 347 11.68 -13.79 14.04
N ALA A 348 12.90 -13.52 13.58
CA ALA A 348 13.17 -12.91 12.28
C ALA A 348 12.65 -13.80 11.14
N MET A 349 12.93 -15.11 11.20
CA MET A 349 12.43 -16.09 10.23
C MET A 349 10.90 -16.17 10.26
N LYS A 350 10.29 -16.33 11.47
CA LYS A 350 8.83 -16.35 11.66
C LYS A 350 8.18 -15.07 11.15
N THR A 351 8.82 -13.90 11.34
CA THR A 351 8.30 -12.62 10.83
C THR A 351 8.14 -12.67 9.31
N VAL A 352 9.19 -13.08 8.58
CA VAL A 352 9.10 -13.19 7.12
C VAL A 352 8.00 -14.17 6.70
N GLY A 353 7.95 -15.33 7.35
CA GLY A 353 6.93 -16.34 7.09
C GLY A 353 5.50 -15.84 7.34
N LEU A 354 5.29 -15.20 8.48
CA LEU A 354 3.98 -14.69 8.86
C LEU A 354 3.52 -13.54 7.94
N LEU A 355 4.41 -12.61 7.58
CA LEU A 355 4.10 -11.56 6.61
C LEU A 355 3.73 -12.15 5.25
N SER A 356 4.48 -13.15 4.77
CA SER A 356 4.18 -13.86 3.51
C SER A 356 2.85 -14.62 3.58
N CYS A 357 2.57 -15.28 4.71
CA CYS A 357 1.30 -15.96 4.96
C CYS A 357 0.13 -14.98 4.97
N MET A 358 0.25 -13.85 5.64
CA MET A 358 -0.76 -12.80 5.69
C MET A 358 -1.09 -12.28 4.30
N LEU A 359 -0.08 -11.94 3.50
CA LEU A 359 -0.27 -11.46 2.11
C LEU A 359 -1.00 -12.50 1.27
N SER A 360 -0.62 -13.78 1.38
CA SER A 360 -1.27 -14.86 0.63
C SER A 360 -2.74 -15.10 1.03
N HIS A 361 -3.15 -14.65 2.22
CA HIS A 361 -4.52 -14.69 2.72
C HIS A 361 -5.23 -13.31 2.65
N GLY A 362 -4.73 -12.38 1.83
CA GLY A 362 -5.37 -11.09 1.62
C GLY A 362 -5.34 -10.13 2.81
N TYR A 363 -4.32 -10.22 3.66
CA TYR A 363 -4.08 -9.27 4.75
C TYR A 363 -2.94 -8.32 4.40
N LEU A 364 -3.09 -7.05 4.69
CA LEU A 364 -1.98 -6.09 4.67
C LEU A 364 -0.99 -6.39 5.80
N VAL A 365 0.26 -6.00 5.64
CA VAL A 365 1.35 -6.37 6.54
C VAL A 365 2.05 -5.16 7.16
N PRO A 366 2.48 -5.24 8.43
CA PRO A 366 3.16 -4.15 9.12
C PRO A 366 4.61 -4.02 8.65
N CYS A 367 4.80 -3.47 7.47
CA CYS A 367 6.10 -3.15 6.88
C CYS A 367 6.02 -1.85 6.06
N SER A 368 7.15 -1.36 5.60
CA SER A 368 7.20 -0.24 4.66
C SER A 368 6.63 -0.65 3.29
N GLU A 369 5.99 0.27 2.57
CA GLU A 369 5.53 0.11 1.18
C GLU A 369 6.67 -0.22 0.21
N SER A 370 7.90 0.18 0.55
CA SER A 370 9.12 -0.16 -0.20
C SER A 370 9.58 -1.62 -0.05
N SER A 371 8.85 -2.44 0.71
CA SER A 371 9.08 -3.87 0.81
C SER A 371 8.61 -4.57 -0.46
N VAL A 372 9.27 -5.69 -0.81
CA VAL A 372 8.95 -6.47 -2.00
C VAL A 372 8.76 -7.92 -1.59
N PHE A 373 7.63 -8.51 -1.95
CA PHE A 373 7.33 -9.91 -1.69
C PHE A 373 7.01 -10.65 -2.98
N PRO A 374 7.61 -11.82 -3.22
CA PRO A 374 7.16 -12.71 -4.28
C PRO A 374 5.85 -13.42 -3.88
N ALA A 375 5.09 -13.85 -4.85
CA ALA A 375 3.77 -14.46 -4.61
C ALA A 375 3.81 -15.81 -3.88
N PHE A 376 4.96 -16.49 -3.80
CA PHE A 376 5.13 -17.80 -3.19
C PHE A 376 4.04 -18.84 -3.55
N ASP A 377 3.72 -18.94 -4.85
CA ASP A 377 2.66 -19.82 -5.35
C ASP A 377 2.94 -21.31 -5.10
N GLY A 378 4.22 -21.68 -4.98
CA GLY A 378 4.67 -23.02 -4.61
C GLY A 378 4.43 -23.38 -3.16
N GLY A 379 3.85 -22.48 -2.36
CA GLY A 379 3.51 -22.73 -0.96
C GLY A 379 4.56 -22.28 0.06
N LEU A 380 4.10 -22.24 1.31
CA LEU A 380 4.93 -21.95 2.48
C LEU A 380 5.15 -23.23 3.26
N PHE A 381 6.40 -23.51 3.63
CA PHE A 381 6.80 -24.68 4.41
C PHE A 381 7.59 -24.23 5.62
N ILE A 382 7.27 -24.76 6.78
CA ILE A 382 7.93 -24.38 8.02
C ILE A 382 8.22 -25.61 8.91
N GLU A 383 9.44 -25.67 9.41
CA GLU A 383 9.84 -26.61 10.44
C GLU A 383 10.49 -25.84 11.60
N ILE A 384 9.87 -25.94 12.78
CA ILE A 384 10.32 -25.35 14.04
C ILE A 384 10.28 -26.43 15.10
N GLY A 385 11.40 -26.67 15.74
CA GLY A 385 11.65 -27.80 16.65
C GLY A 385 11.05 -27.69 18.07
N ASP A 386 9.96 -26.97 18.30
CA ASP A 386 9.43 -26.68 19.65
C ASP A 386 8.35 -27.66 20.17
N GLU A 387 8.12 -28.80 19.54
CA GLU A 387 7.20 -29.79 20.09
C GLU A 387 7.87 -30.66 21.18
N GLN A 388 8.08 -30.08 22.35
CA GLN A 388 8.26 -30.84 23.60
C GLN A 388 6.90 -31.41 24.03
N SER A 389 6.32 -32.32 23.25
CA SER A 389 5.24 -33.17 23.73
C SER A 389 5.83 -34.41 24.35
N ILE A 390 5.66 -34.56 25.64
CA ILE A 390 6.09 -35.70 26.45
C ILE A 390 5.45 -37.03 25.96
N GLU A 391 4.49 -36.97 25.05
CA GLU A 391 3.72 -38.14 24.58
C GLU A 391 4.33 -38.86 23.37
N ASN A 392 5.34 -38.31 22.68
CA ASN A 392 5.99 -38.93 21.55
C ASN A 392 7.50 -39.10 21.81
N ASP A 393 7.87 -40.21 22.41
CA ASP A 393 9.24 -40.69 22.69
C ASP A 393 10.08 -41.09 21.45
N LEU A 394 9.63 -40.75 20.23
CA LEU A 394 10.47 -40.78 19.04
C LEU A 394 11.40 -39.57 19.10
N SER A 395 12.71 -39.78 19.12
CA SER A 395 13.71 -38.74 19.29
C SER A 395 13.33 -37.49 18.43
N THR A 396 13.39 -36.31 19.05
CA THR A 396 13.08 -34.99 18.39
C THR A 396 13.76 -34.83 17.03
N PHE A 397 14.94 -35.46 16.85
CA PHE A 397 15.67 -35.49 15.60
C PHE A 397 14.98 -36.31 14.49
N SER A 398 14.37 -37.47 14.81
CA SER A 398 13.65 -38.26 13.79
C SER A 398 12.40 -37.58 13.27
N SER A 399 11.64 -36.90 14.14
CA SER A 399 10.47 -36.10 13.71
C SER A 399 10.88 -34.89 12.86
N HIS A 400 11.98 -34.24 13.20
CA HIS A 400 12.56 -33.16 12.43
C HIS A 400 12.98 -33.62 11.01
N LEU A 401 13.68 -34.78 10.91
CA LEU A 401 14.02 -35.35 9.61
C LEU A 401 12.80 -35.78 8.79
N ALA A 402 11.75 -36.31 9.43
CA ALA A 402 10.51 -36.65 8.74
C ALA A 402 9.81 -35.43 8.16
N ALA A 403 9.78 -34.30 8.88
CA ALA A 403 9.26 -33.05 8.42
C ALA A 403 10.08 -32.47 7.26
N ILE A 404 11.43 -32.49 7.36
CA ILE A 404 12.32 -32.07 6.27
C ILE A 404 12.08 -32.91 5.02
N ARG A 405 11.91 -34.23 5.16
CA ARG A 405 11.59 -35.11 4.04
C ARG A 405 10.28 -34.66 3.34
N GLN A 406 9.22 -34.41 4.12
CA GLN A 406 7.95 -33.93 3.55
C GLN A 406 8.09 -32.57 2.84
N ILE A 407 8.90 -31.67 3.39
CA ILE A 407 9.21 -30.39 2.76
C ILE A 407 9.91 -30.63 1.41
N LEU A 408 10.94 -31.48 1.38
CA LEU A 408 11.66 -31.80 0.15
C LEU A 408 10.78 -32.50 -0.90
N GLU A 409 9.81 -33.30 -0.52
CA GLU A 409 8.87 -33.94 -1.44
C GLU A 409 7.97 -32.92 -2.18
N HIS A 410 7.65 -31.76 -1.56
CA HIS A 410 6.66 -30.80 -2.07
C HIS A 410 7.25 -29.44 -2.45
N ALA A 411 8.41 -29.06 -1.90
CA ALA A 411 9.03 -27.76 -2.18
C ALA A 411 9.60 -27.71 -3.61
N GLY A 412 9.36 -26.59 -4.28
CA GLY A 412 9.81 -26.35 -5.64
C GLY A 412 9.91 -24.84 -5.97
N PRO A 413 9.95 -24.48 -7.25
CA PRO A 413 9.96 -23.09 -7.67
C PRO A 413 8.74 -22.34 -7.10
N GLY A 414 8.98 -21.14 -6.58
CA GLY A 414 7.91 -20.33 -5.95
C GLY A 414 7.56 -20.75 -4.51
N SER A 415 8.27 -21.73 -3.91
CA SER A 415 8.12 -22.07 -2.49
C SER A 415 9.00 -21.21 -1.59
N LEU A 416 8.53 -20.92 -0.37
CA LEU A 416 9.34 -20.41 0.73
C LEU A 416 9.44 -21.48 1.82
N VAL A 417 10.65 -21.96 2.08
CA VAL A 417 10.97 -22.97 3.08
C VAL A 417 11.66 -22.32 4.28
N MET A 418 11.18 -22.58 5.47
CA MET A 418 11.71 -22.05 6.72
C MET A 418 12.04 -23.21 7.66
N ILE A 419 13.31 -23.32 8.06
CA ILE A 419 13.77 -24.39 8.96
C ILE A 419 14.53 -23.76 10.13
N ASP A 420 14.01 -23.95 11.34
CA ASP A 420 14.65 -23.46 12.54
C ASP A 420 15.60 -24.52 13.10
N GLU A 421 16.81 -24.09 13.47
CA GLU A 421 17.87 -24.94 14.03
C GLU A 421 18.09 -26.24 13.24
N ILE A 422 18.29 -26.10 11.92
CA ILE A 422 18.40 -27.24 10.99
C ILE A 422 19.38 -28.32 11.49
N CYS A 423 18.88 -29.56 11.61
CA CYS A 423 19.62 -30.73 12.03
C CYS A 423 20.28 -30.61 13.42
N ALA A 424 19.70 -29.84 14.34
CA ALA A 424 20.07 -29.83 15.74
C ALA A 424 19.65 -31.17 16.39
N GLY A 425 20.40 -31.64 17.41
CA GLY A 425 20.07 -32.85 18.20
C GLY A 425 20.74 -34.14 17.72
N THR A 426 21.71 -34.05 16.79
CA THR A 426 22.62 -35.18 16.43
C THR A 426 24.09 -34.76 16.54
N ASP A 427 24.99 -35.62 16.12
CA ASP A 427 26.42 -35.30 16.01
C ASP A 427 26.63 -34.08 15.10
N VAL A 428 27.57 -33.20 15.47
CA VAL A 428 27.78 -31.91 14.81
C VAL A 428 28.23 -32.05 13.35
N GLU A 429 29.08 -33.06 13.06
CA GLU A 429 29.60 -33.31 11.72
C GLU A 429 28.52 -33.93 10.82
N GLU A 430 27.77 -34.94 11.36
CA GLU A 430 26.66 -35.56 10.63
C GLU A 430 25.51 -34.55 10.37
N GLY A 431 25.11 -33.81 11.41
CA GLY A 431 24.08 -32.76 11.28
C GLY A 431 24.48 -31.69 10.29
N GLY A 432 25.76 -31.27 10.31
CA GLY A 432 26.30 -30.31 9.34
C GLY A 432 26.30 -30.85 7.92
N ALA A 433 26.61 -32.13 7.70
CA ALA A 433 26.57 -32.75 6.37
C ALA A 433 25.14 -32.88 5.84
N ILE A 434 24.19 -33.31 6.66
CA ILE A 434 22.76 -33.41 6.30
C ILE A 434 22.20 -32.03 5.96
N ALA A 435 22.46 -31.04 6.81
CA ALA A 435 21.97 -29.67 6.58
C ALA A 435 22.48 -29.05 5.26
N ARG A 436 23.76 -29.28 4.93
CA ARG A 436 24.34 -28.85 3.63
C ARG A 436 23.65 -29.56 2.46
N ALA A 437 23.38 -30.86 2.58
CA ALA A 437 22.69 -31.62 1.54
C ALA A 437 21.25 -31.11 1.33
N VAL A 438 20.50 -30.87 2.43
CA VAL A 438 19.13 -30.30 2.36
C VAL A 438 19.10 -28.94 1.69
N ILE A 439 20.01 -28.02 2.06
CA ILE A 439 20.07 -26.70 1.45
C ILE A 439 20.44 -26.84 -0.05
N ALA A 440 21.39 -27.69 -0.40
CA ALA A 440 21.77 -27.91 -1.80
C ALA A 440 20.58 -28.45 -2.63
N GLU A 441 19.82 -29.40 -2.11
CA GLU A 441 18.62 -29.94 -2.76
C GLU A 441 17.53 -28.86 -2.95
N LEU A 442 17.29 -28.01 -1.93
CA LEU A 442 16.34 -26.89 -2.04
C LEU A 442 16.75 -25.86 -3.11
N LEU A 443 18.08 -25.62 -3.26
CA LEU A 443 18.60 -24.77 -4.33
C LEU A 443 18.34 -25.37 -5.72
N GLU A 444 18.61 -26.67 -5.89
CA GLU A 444 18.37 -27.37 -7.15
C GLU A 444 16.90 -27.39 -7.53
N ARG A 445 16.01 -27.51 -6.56
CA ARG A 445 14.56 -27.41 -6.74
C ARG A 445 14.06 -25.97 -6.98
N GLY A 446 14.93 -24.97 -6.84
CA GLY A 446 14.58 -23.56 -7.05
C GLY A 446 13.69 -22.96 -5.95
N ALA A 447 13.60 -23.59 -4.78
CA ALA A 447 12.88 -23.04 -3.64
C ALA A 447 13.68 -21.92 -2.97
N LYS A 448 13.00 -20.89 -2.44
CA LYS A 448 13.63 -19.96 -1.51
C LYS A 448 13.62 -20.56 -0.11
N SER A 449 14.74 -20.42 0.63
CA SER A 449 14.84 -20.95 1.97
C SER A 449 15.45 -19.97 2.96
N ILE A 450 14.94 -19.99 4.18
CA ILE A 450 15.50 -19.27 5.34
C ILE A 450 15.75 -20.31 6.41
N VAL A 451 17.01 -20.48 6.76
CA VAL A 451 17.44 -21.53 7.68
C VAL A 451 18.17 -20.89 8.85
N THR A 452 17.80 -21.21 10.08
CA THR A 452 18.59 -20.79 11.23
C THR A 452 19.50 -21.92 11.68
N THR A 453 20.66 -21.58 12.19
CA THR A 453 21.65 -22.58 12.64
C THR A 453 22.64 -22.03 13.65
N HIS A 454 23.21 -22.91 14.44
CA HIS A 454 24.40 -22.68 15.25
C HIS A 454 25.65 -23.46 14.75
N LEU A 455 25.47 -24.24 13.66
CA LEU A 455 26.54 -25.07 13.09
C LEU A 455 27.56 -24.22 12.32
N GLY A 456 28.85 -24.31 12.73
CA GLY A 456 29.93 -23.52 12.08
C GLY A 456 30.16 -23.86 10.61
N GLU A 457 30.02 -25.14 10.24
CA GLU A 457 30.21 -25.62 8.88
C GLU A 457 29.23 -25.05 7.88
N LEU A 458 27.98 -24.77 8.30
CA LEU A 458 26.98 -24.13 7.44
C LEU A 458 27.32 -22.68 7.13
N LYS A 459 27.99 -21.98 8.05
CA LYS A 459 28.46 -20.60 7.80
C LYS A 459 29.51 -20.58 6.67
N VAL A 460 30.45 -21.58 6.68
CA VAL A 460 31.46 -21.73 5.64
C VAL A 460 30.85 -22.16 4.32
N PHE A 461 29.88 -23.09 4.36
CA PHE A 461 29.13 -23.52 3.18
C PHE A 461 28.40 -22.37 2.53
N ALA A 462 27.68 -21.55 3.29
CA ALA A 462 26.97 -20.39 2.80
C ALA A 462 27.88 -19.31 2.18
N HIS A 463 29.12 -19.21 2.65
CA HIS A 463 30.11 -18.30 2.05
C HIS A 463 30.65 -18.80 0.70
N ARG A 464 30.74 -20.12 0.51
CA ARG A 464 31.37 -20.73 -0.68
C ARG A 464 30.37 -21.07 -1.79
N ARG A 465 29.10 -21.26 -1.44
CA ARG A 465 28.07 -21.73 -2.38
C ARG A 465 27.32 -20.54 -2.96
N GLU A 466 27.38 -20.41 -4.28
CA GLU A 466 26.59 -19.42 -5.00
C GLU A 466 25.09 -19.63 -4.76
N GLY A 467 24.31 -18.56 -4.61
CA GLY A 467 22.89 -18.61 -4.27
C GLY A 467 22.59 -18.74 -2.79
N VAL A 468 23.60 -18.94 -1.92
CA VAL A 468 23.46 -19.01 -0.45
C VAL A 468 24.10 -17.79 0.18
N VAL A 469 23.39 -17.14 1.09
CA VAL A 469 23.88 -15.94 1.80
C VAL A 469 23.87 -16.15 3.30
N ASN A 470 24.97 -15.73 3.96
CA ASN A 470 25.01 -15.65 5.41
C ASN A 470 24.24 -14.43 5.92
N GLY A 471 23.61 -14.58 7.08
CA GLY A 471 23.02 -13.53 7.86
C GLY A 471 23.24 -13.73 9.35
N ALA A 472 23.29 -12.66 10.10
CA ALA A 472 23.43 -12.69 11.55
C ALA A 472 22.48 -11.73 12.23
N MET A 473 22.05 -12.11 13.43
CA MET A 473 21.47 -11.15 14.36
C MET A 473 22.59 -10.41 15.08
N GLU A 474 22.55 -9.09 15.00
CA GLU A 474 23.55 -8.22 15.63
C GLU A 474 23.47 -8.31 17.16
N PHE A 475 24.63 -8.32 17.81
CA PHE A 475 24.75 -8.41 19.24
C PHE A 475 25.72 -7.33 19.73
N ASP A 476 25.28 -6.53 20.68
CA ASP A 476 26.17 -5.54 21.31
C ASP A 476 27.19 -6.24 22.18
N ARG A 477 28.47 -6.17 21.78
CA ARG A 477 29.57 -6.81 22.49
C ARG A 477 29.90 -6.12 23.82
N ALA A 478 29.70 -4.80 23.89
CA ALA A 478 30.01 -4.03 25.09
C ALA A 478 28.94 -4.23 26.16
N GLY A 479 27.66 -4.22 25.76
CA GLY A 479 26.54 -4.47 26.68
C GLY A 479 26.21 -5.94 26.86
N LEU A 480 26.70 -6.85 26.01
CA LEU A 480 26.30 -8.25 25.90
C LEU A 480 24.77 -8.44 25.85
N VAL A 481 24.11 -7.58 25.06
CA VAL A 481 22.65 -7.62 24.84
C VAL A 481 22.34 -7.77 23.35
N PRO A 482 21.27 -8.47 22.98
CA PRO A 482 20.84 -8.54 21.59
C PRO A 482 20.32 -7.15 21.14
N THR A 483 20.74 -6.72 19.95
CA THR A 483 20.21 -5.51 19.32
C THR A 483 18.94 -5.80 18.49
N PHE A 484 18.66 -7.07 18.24
CA PHE A 484 17.58 -7.58 17.37
C PHE A 484 17.63 -7.06 15.92
N ARG A 485 18.77 -6.53 15.49
CA ARG A 485 18.97 -6.08 14.10
C ARG A 485 19.56 -7.21 13.28
N PHE A 486 19.00 -7.43 12.11
CA PHE A 486 19.54 -8.38 11.15
C PHE A 486 20.62 -7.76 10.28
N VAL A 487 21.69 -8.49 10.06
CA VAL A 487 22.82 -8.09 9.23
C VAL A 487 23.10 -9.16 8.18
N LYS A 488 22.90 -8.80 6.90
CA LYS A 488 23.17 -9.67 5.75
C LYS A 488 24.65 -9.73 5.42
N GLY A 489 25.11 -10.87 4.91
CA GLY A 489 26.47 -11.09 4.42
C GLY A 489 27.48 -11.50 5.50
N LEU A 490 27.11 -11.42 6.78
CA LEU A 490 27.97 -11.76 7.89
C LEU A 490 27.50 -13.02 8.60
N PRO A 491 28.35 -13.99 8.91
CA PRO A 491 28.03 -15.07 9.83
C PRO A 491 28.01 -14.56 11.27
N GLY A 492 27.09 -15.10 12.07
CA GLY A 492 27.00 -14.81 13.49
C GLY A 492 28.09 -15.50 14.33
N ASN A 493 28.62 -14.82 15.35
CA ASN A 493 29.54 -15.45 16.33
C ASN A 493 28.79 -16.09 17.48
N SER A 494 29.44 -17.05 18.11
CA SER A 494 29.01 -17.61 19.38
C SER A 494 29.60 -16.81 20.52
N PHE A 495 28.77 -16.21 21.36
CA PHE A 495 29.21 -15.40 22.49
C PHE A 495 29.21 -16.18 23.82
N ALA A 496 29.28 -17.51 23.75
CA ALA A 496 29.19 -18.39 24.95
C ALA A 496 30.22 -18.03 26.03
N PHE A 497 31.45 -17.82 25.66
CA PHE A 497 32.51 -17.49 26.64
C PHE A 497 32.35 -16.10 27.26
N ALA A 498 31.98 -15.11 26.45
CA ALA A 498 31.68 -13.76 26.94
C ALA A 498 30.47 -13.77 27.90
N MET A 499 29.49 -14.61 27.59
CA MET A 499 28.33 -14.82 28.47
C MET A 499 28.68 -15.49 29.76
N MET A 500 29.56 -16.52 29.73
CA MET A 500 30.09 -17.17 30.94
C MET A 500 30.83 -16.16 31.86
N GLN A 501 31.67 -15.29 31.29
CA GLN A 501 32.33 -14.23 32.04
C GLN A 501 31.36 -13.29 32.75
N ARG A 502 30.32 -12.84 32.01
CA ARG A 502 29.29 -11.96 32.58
C ARG A 502 28.44 -12.62 33.65
N MET A 503 28.15 -13.92 33.53
CA MET A 503 27.43 -14.70 34.54
C MET A 503 28.26 -14.98 35.80
N GLY A 504 29.51 -14.52 35.83
CA GLY A 504 30.38 -14.63 37.00
C GLY A 504 31.01 -16.02 37.18
N PHE A 505 31.16 -16.77 36.06
CA PHE A 505 31.93 -18.04 36.14
C PHE A 505 33.37 -17.78 36.56
N PRO A 506 33.98 -18.65 37.34
CA PRO A 506 35.37 -18.54 37.73
C PRO A 506 36.27 -18.40 36.48
N GLU A 507 37.22 -17.48 36.51
CA GLU A 507 38.11 -17.19 35.37
C GLU A 507 38.93 -18.43 34.98
N SER A 508 39.24 -19.30 35.94
CA SER A 508 39.90 -20.58 35.74
C SER A 508 39.07 -21.57 34.87
N VAL A 509 37.75 -21.50 34.96
CA VAL A 509 36.84 -22.35 34.15
C VAL A 509 36.75 -21.81 32.74
N VAL A 510 36.60 -20.50 32.58
CA VAL A 510 36.54 -19.83 31.28
C VAL A 510 37.86 -20.05 30.53
N SER A 511 39.02 -19.85 31.18
CA SER A 511 40.32 -20.06 30.55
C SER A 511 40.56 -21.51 30.14
N LYS A 512 40.14 -22.49 30.95
CA LYS A 512 40.22 -23.90 30.59
C LYS A 512 39.32 -24.24 29.41
N ALA A 513 38.07 -23.70 29.41
CA ALA A 513 37.13 -23.93 28.32
C ALA A 513 37.65 -23.35 27.01
N THR A 514 38.21 -22.13 27.04
CA THR A 514 38.87 -21.51 25.87
C THR A 514 40.10 -22.32 25.41
N GLY A 515 40.88 -22.89 26.33
CA GLY A 515 42.05 -23.73 26.00
C GLY A 515 41.67 -25.06 25.37
N PHE A 516 40.49 -25.62 25.63
CA PHE A 516 39.97 -26.83 24.99
C PHE A 516 39.44 -26.59 23.56
N MET A 517 39.11 -25.36 23.21
CA MET A 517 38.80 -25.00 21.82
C MET A 517 40.11 -24.95 21.01
N GLY A 518 40.38 -25.97 20.24
CA GLY A 518 41.60 -26.17 19.46
C GLY A 518 41.91 -25.00 18.51
N MET A 519 43.19 -24.82 18.12
CA MET A 519 43.72 -23.73 17.32
C MET A 519 43.05 -23.52 15.93
N GLY A 520 42.28 -24.49 15.40
CA GLY A 520 41.57 -24.36 14.13
C GLY A 520 40.32 -23.45 14.18
N HIS A 521 39.71 -23.24 15.33
CA HIS A 521 38.54 -22.36 15.52
C HIS A 521 38.94 -20.89 15.71
N ALA A 522 40.09 -20.64 16.34
CA ALA A 522 40.56 -19.28 16.61
C ALA A 522 40.89 -18.50 15.31
N GLY A 523 41.50 -19.16 14.31
CA GLY A 523 41.83 -18.51 13.03
C GLY A 523 40.58 -18.21 12.18
N LEU A 524 39.53 -19.03 12.32
CA LEU A 524 38.27 -18.77 11.61
C LEU A 524 37.47 -17.60 12.24
N GLU A 525 37.48 -17.50 13.56
CA GLU A 525 36.84 -16.40 14.28
C GLU A 525 37.53 -15.06 14.03
N GLU A 526 38.88 -15.05 13.96
CA GLU A 526 39.67 -13.86 13.66
C GLU A 526 39.39 -13.36 12.21
N MET A 527 39.35 -14.26 11.23
CA MET A 527 39.00 -13.93 9.84
C MET A 527 37.55 -13.43 9.68
N ILE A 528 36.63 -13.98 10.47
CA ILE A 528 35.22 -13.53 10.51
C ILE A 528 35.13 -12.14 11.16
N ASP A 529 35.95 -11.84 12.14
CA ASP A 529 35.98 -10.54 12.81
C ASP A 529 36.59 -9.43 11.92
N ASP A 530 37.63 -9.75 11.14
CA ASP A 530 38.20 -8.84 10.13
C ASP A 530 37.22 -8.53 9.02
N LEU A 531 36.56 -9.54 8.46
CA LEU A 531 35.48 -9.35 7.48
C LEU A 531 34.33 -8.50 8.04
N ARG A 532 33.98 -8.65 9.31
CA ARG A 532 32.98 -7.82 9.96
C ARG A 532 33.41 -6.36 10.05
N ALA A 533 34.62 -6.11 10.46
CA ALA A 533 35.16 -4.75 10.54
C ALA A 533 35.11 -4.06 9.17
N ASP A 534 35.43 -4.77 8.11
CA ASP A 534 35.39 -4.23 6.75
C ASP A 534 33.94 -3.99 6.26
N ILE A 535 32.99 -4.86 6.58
CA ILE A 535 31.59 -4.67 6.19
C ILE A 535 30.92 -3.56 7.00
N VAL A 536 31.22 -3.43 8.30
CA VAL A 536 30.74 -2.31 9.12
C VAL A 536 31.27 -1.00 8.54
N ARG A 537 32.57 -0.94 8.23
CA ARG A 537 33.19 0.23 7.56
C ARG A 537 32.55 0.56 6.22
N ASN A 538 32.30 -0.47 5.37
CA ASN A 538 31.66 -0.27 4.08
C ASN A 538 30.20 0.20 4.22
N ARG A 539 29.47 -0.24 5.27
CA ARG A 539 28.12 0.25 5.57
C ARG A 539 28.12 1.69 6.07
N GLU A 540 29.03 2.03 6.95
CA GLU A 540 29.17 3.42 7.41
C GLU A 540 29.51 4.36 6.24
N LEU A 541 30.40 3.93 5.33
CA LEU A 541 30.69 4.63 4.10
C LEU A 541 29.45 4.74 3.18
N GLY A 542 28.69 3.65 3.04
CA GLY A 542 27.44 3.64 2.27
C GLY A 542 26.40 4.59 2.83
N ALA A 543 26.21 4.57 4.16
CA ALA A 543 25.27 5.48 4.83
C ALA A 543 25.71 6.96 4.72
N SER A 544 27.02 7.24 4.79
CA SER A 544 27.54 8.58 4.58
C SER A 544 27.37 9.06 3.14
N LEU A 545 27.59 8.20 2.17
CA LEU A 545 27.35 8.49 0.75
C LEU A 545 25.87 8.76 0.44
N GLU A 546 24.95 7.98 1.03
CA GLU A 546 23.52 8.23 0.89
C GLU A 546 23.07 9.54 1.55
N ALA A 547 23.66 9.89 2.70
CA ALA A 547 23.41 11.17 3.35
C ALA A 547 23.92 12.35 2.50
N GLU A 548 25.11 12.21 1.93
CA GLU A 548 25.71 13.20 1.02
C GLU A 548 24.88 13.34 -0.27
N GLN A 549 24.41 12.24 -0.83
CA GLN A 549 23.56 12.23 -2.01
C GLN A 549 22.23 12.95 -1.75
N ARG A 550 21.58 12.69 -0.60
CA ARG A 550 20.37 13.42 -0.19
C ARG A 550 20.63 14.93 0.00
N SER A 551 21.78 15.30 0.57
CA SER A 551 22.14 16.71 0.70
C SER A 551 22.38 17.39 -0.65
N LEU A 552 22.98 16.68 -1.61
CA LEU A 552 23.15 17.15 -2.99
C LEU A 552 21.82 17.31 -3.72
N ASP A 553 20.87 16.39 -3.51
CA ASP A 553 19.55 16.49 -4.12
C ASP A 553 18.74 17.67 -3.55
N LEU A 554 18.81 17.91 -2.26
CA LEU A 554 18.23 19.10 -1.63
C LEU A 554 18.86 20.40 -2.15
N LEU A 555 20.17 20.42 -2.33
CA LEU A 555 20.88 21.58 -2.87
C LEU A 555 20.51 21.84 -4.34
N ARG A 556 20.36 20.77 -5.15
CA ARG A 556 19.87 20.87 -6.53
C ARG A 556 18.46 21.43 -6.59
N ALA A 557 17.56 20.91 -5.79
CA ALA A 557 16.18 21.41 -5.71
C ALA A 557 16.13 22.89 -5.29
N SER A 558 16.97 23.31 -4.34
CA SER A 558 17.07 24.72 -3.93
C SER A 558 17.64 25.61 -5.03
N LEU A 559 18.63 25.14 -5.78
CA LEU A 559 19.19 25.86 -6.94
C LEU A 559 18.19 25.99 -8.08
N GLU A 560 17.43 24.95 -8.37
CA GLU A 560 16.38 24.97 -9.39
C GLU A 560 15.25 25.95 -9.01
N ALA A 561 14.84 25.94 -7.73
CA ALA A 561 13.88 26.92 -7.22
C ALA A 561 14.40 28.36 -7.33
N GLY A 562 15.65 28.62 -6.95
CA GLY A 562 16.30 29.91 -7.07
C GLY A 562 16.45 30.37 -8.54
N MET A 563 16.75 29.47 -9.45
CA MET A 563 16.80 29.77 -10.90
C MET A 563 15.42 30.10 -11.47
N ALA A 564 14.39 29.40 -11.04
CA ALA A 564 13.01 29.68 -11.43
C ALA A 564 12.55 31.06 -10.94
N GLU A 565 12.90 31.42 -9.72
CA GLU A 565 12.60 32.74 -9.13
C GLU A 565 13.33 33.87 -9.85
N LEU A 566 14.63 33.66 -10.16
CA LEU A 566 15.42 34.59 -10.98
C LEU A 566 14.81 34.80 -12.37
N GLN A 567 14.36 33.72 -13.00
CA GLN A 567 13.70 33.80 -14.31
C GLN A 567 12.36 34.56 -14.23
N ARG A 568 11.62 34.35 -13.16
CA ARG A 568 10.35 35.06 -12.91
C ARG A 568 10.59 36.56 -12.72
N THR A 569 11.54 36.89 -11.86
CA THR A 569 11.93 38.29 -11.59
C THR A 569 12.45 38.97 -12.86
N LYS A 570 13.24 38.30 -13.67
CA LYS A 570 13.72 38.80 -14.97
C LYS A 570 12.58 39.05 -15.95
N ARG A 571 11.56 38.17 -15.99
CA ARG A 571 10.36 38.35 -16.81
C ARG A 571 9.52 39.56 -16.33
N GLU A 572 9.37 39.71 -15.02
CA GLU A 572 8.63 40.82 -14.41
C GLU A 572 9.31 42.16 -14.68
N LEU A 573 10.66 42.23 -14.53
CA LEU A 573 11.45 43.43 -14.83
C LEU A 573 11.35 43.79 -16.32
N LYS A 574 11.42 42.79 -17.20
CA LYS A 574 11.30 43.01 -18.65
C LYS A 574 9.88 43.49 -19.03
N ALA A 575 8.86 42.94 -18.41
CA ALA A 575 7.47 43.35 -18.62
C ALA A 575 7.20 44.76 -18.06
N ARG A 576 7.86 45.17 -16.98
CA ARG A 576 7.78 46.50 -16.40
C ARG A 576 8.46 47.54 -17.28
N GLY A 577 9.69 47.24 -17.74
CA GLY A 577 10.41 48.09 -18.68
C GLY A 577 9.67 48.30 -19.99
N LEU A 578 9.02 47.26 -20.55
CA LEU A 578 8.19 47.38 -21.75
C LEU A 578 6.94 48.28 -21.52
N ARG A 579 6.30 48.19 -20.37
CA ARG A 579 5.15 49.05 -20.02
C ARG A 579 5.54 50.52 -19.84
N ASP A 580 6.69 50.76 -19.21
CA ASP A 580 7.18 52.13 -19.02
C ASP A 580 7.58 52.77 -20.36
N MET A 581 8.26 51.99 -21.22
CA MET A 581 8.57 52.44 -22.60
C MET A 581 7.30 52.69 -23.45
N GLN A 582 6.27 51.87 -23.28
CA GLN A 582 4.98 52.13 -23.96
C GLN A 582 4.31 53.44 -23.50
N LYS A 583 4.37 53.74 -22.20
CA LYS A 583 3.85 55.01 -21.66
C LYS A 583 4.60 56.22 -22.18
N GLU A 584 5.94 56.13 -22.25
CA GLU A 584 6.73 57.23 -22.83
C GLU A 584 6.45 57.43 -24.31
N VAL A 585 6.31 56.37 -25.08
CA VAL A 585 5.95 56.45 -26.50
C VAL A 585 4.55 57.02 -26.69
N GLU A 586 3.57 56.68 -25.84
CA GLU A 586 2.25 57.27 -25.88
C GLU A 586 2.26 58.75 -25.52
N HIS A 587 3.03 59.14 -24.52
CA HIS A 587 3.22 60.52 -24.11
C HIS A 587 3.83 61.35 -25.26
N ALA A 588 4.90 60.87 -25.87
CA ALA A 588 5.54 61.48 -27.03
C ALA A 588 4.60 61.60 -28.24
N ARG A 589 3.76 60.58 -28.48
CA ARG A 589 2.74 60.60 -29.53
C ARG A 589 1.64 61.61 -29.25
N LYS A 590 1.25 61.80 -27.98
CA LYS A 590 0.25 62.84 -27.60
C LYS A 590 0.80 64.22 -27.81
N GLU A 591 2.02 64.49 -27.37
CA GLU A 591 2.67 65.78 -27.57
C GLU A 591 2.86 66.13 -29.07
N LEU A 592 3.27 65.07 -29.86
CA LEU A 592 3.39 65.28 -31.32
C LEU A 592 2.04 65.59 -31.98
N ARG A 593 0.94 65.03 -31.55
CA ARG A 593 -0.41 65.33 -32.06
C ARG A 593 -0.87 66.70 -31.67
N GLU A 594 -0.55 67.18 -30.47
CA GLU A 594 -0.87 68.55 -30.03
C GLU A 594 -0.07 69.57 -30.83
N LEU A 595 1.20 69.34 -31.06
CA LEU A 595 2.04 70.20 -31.91
C LEU A 595 1.57 70.26 -33.38
N LEU A 596 1.14 69.09 -33.91
CA LEU A 596 0.58 69.03 -35.27
C LEU A 596 -0.79 69.71 -35.39
N ARG A 597 -1.56 69.74 -34.33
CA ARG A 597 -2.84 70.46 -34.26
C ARG A 597 -2.61 71.94 -34.19
N GLU A 598 -1.68 72.42 -33.34
CA GLU A 598 -1.31 73.87 -33.25
C GLU A 598 -0.75 74.35 -34.59
N ALA A 599 0.06 73.55 -35.28
CA ALA A 599 0.60 73.96 -36.61
C ALA A 599 -0.46 73.96 -37.74
N LYS A 600 -1.55 73.21 -37.59
CA LYS A 600 -2.69 73.25 -38.56
C LYS A 600 -3.71 74.35 -38.31
N GLU A 601 -3.88 74.76 -37.06
CA GLU A 601 -4.82 75.82 -36.66
C GLU A 601 -4.30 77.23 -36.97
N GLN A 602 -2.96 77.45 -37.22
CA GLN A 602 -2.34 78.70 -37.62
C GLN A 602 -1.32 78.51 -38.74
N PRO A 603 -1.76 78.46 -40.01
CA PRO A 603 -0.89 78.13 -41.15
C PRO A 603 0.03 79.25 -41.65
N GLY A 604 0.35 80.28 -40.85
CA GLY A 604 1.27 81.38 -41.20
C GLY A 604 2.25 81.83 -40.14
N ASP A 605 2.25 81.19 -38.97
CA ASP A 605 3.08 81.65 -37.89
C ASP A 605 4.44 80.92 -37.88
N GLN A 606 5.49 81.66 -38.19
CA GLN A 606 6.87 81.21 -38.21
C GLN A 606 7.37 80.69 -36.82
N GLU A 607 6.82 81.26 -35.72
CA GLU A 607 7.18 80.91 -34.37
C GLU A 607 6.71 79.47 -33.97
N VAL A 608 5.48 79.07 -34.40
CA VAL A 608 4.92 77.75 -34.18
C VAL A 608 5.71 76.64 -34.92
N GLN A 609 6.11 76.96 -36.16
CA GLN A 609 6.96 76.06 -36.95
C GLN A 609 8.38 75.95 -36.40
N GLN A 610 8.97 77.03 -35.85
CA GLN A 610 10.27 76.93 -35.16
C GLN A 610 10.19 76.17 -33.85
N ARG A 611 9.12 76.36 -33.05
CA ARG A 611 8.88 75.59 -31.81
C ARG A 611 8.68 74.11 -32.09
N ALA A 612 7.93 73.71 -33.08
CA ALA A 612 7.76 72.34 -33.47
C ALA A 612 9.07 71.67 -33.93
N LYS A 613 9.88 72.38 -34.76
CA LYS A 613 11.24 71.96 -35.19
C LYS A 613 12.19 71.88 -34.01
N ALA A 614 12.19 72.85 -33.07
CA ALA A 614 13.04 72.86 -31.91
C ALA A 614 12.70 71.65 -30.96
N LYS A 615 11.40 71.43 -30.75
CA LYS A 615 10.97 70.29 -29.88
C LYS A 615 11.26 68.92 -30.48
N LEU A 616 11.08 68.77 -31.82
CA LEU A 616 11.47 67.53 -32.55
C LEU A 616 12.96 67.29 -32.51
N SER A 617 13.80 68.34 -32.58
CA SER A 617 15.23 68.25 -32.47
C SER A 617 15.70 67.98 -31.01
N ALA A 618 14.94 68.42 -30.01
CA ALA A 618 15.15 68.10 -28.59
C ALA A 618 14.84 66.60 -28.34
N MET A 619 13.69 66.07 -28.78
CA MET A 619 13.31 64.67 -28.67
C MET A 619 14.32 63.71 -29.38
N LYS A 620 14.84 64.15 -30.54
CA LYS A 620 15.92 63.39 -31.20
C LYS A 620 17.22 63.41 -30.39
N ARG A 621 17.56 64.50 -29.72
CA ARG A 621 18.73 64.60 -28.87
C ARG A 621 18.59 63.73 -27.61
N ASP A 622 17.40 63.76 -26.99
CA ASP A 622 17.11 62.97 -25.77
C ASP A 622 17.15 61.48 -26.09
N ALA A 623 16.64 61.03 -27.23
CA ALA A 623 16.74 59.64 -27.69
C ALA A 623 18.22 59.23 -27.93
N ALA A 624 18.97 60.13 -28.57
CA ALA A 624 20.39 59.86 -28.84
C ALA A 624 21.23 59.85 -27.56
N SER A 625 20.97 60.74 -26.61
CA SER A 625 21.62 60.76 -25.30
C SER A 625 21.26 59.53 -24.42
N GLY A 626 20.04 59.02 -24.53
CA GLY A 626 19.63 57.79 -23.92
C GLY A 626 20.37 56.56 -24.46
N GLU A 627 20.56 56.50 -25.75
CA GLU A 627 21.31 55.46 -26.44
C GLU A 627 22.81 55.49 -26.05
N GLU A 628 23.42 56.68 -26.00
CA GLU A 628 24.78 56.87 -25.51
C GLU A 628 24.94 56.57 -24.03
N ALA A 629 23.93 56.84 -23.17
CA ALA A 629 23.98 56.49 -21.76
C ALA A 629 23.90 54.99 -21.54
N LEU A 630 23.05 54.26 -22.28
CA LEU A 630 22.98 52.81 -22.27
C LEU A 630 24.26 52.14 -22.78
N GLU A 631 24.90 52.73 -23.78
CA GLU A 631 26.16 52.22 -24.35
C GLU A 631 27.34 52.51 -23.39
N LYS A 632 27.32 53.63 -22.68
CA LYS A 632 28.24 53.93 -21.58
C LYS A 632 28.10 53.01 -20.36
N GLU A 633 26.85 52.71 -19.95
CA GLU A 633 26.58 51.74 -18.89
C GLU A 633 27.00 50.34 -19.28
N ARG A 634 26.83 49.94 -20.54
CA ARG A 634 27.29 48.68 -21.11
C ARG A 634 28.84 48.57 -21.13
N LEU A 635 29.48 49.70 -21.36
CA LEU A 635 30.98 49.80 -21.37
C LEU A 635 31.54 49.93 -19.97
N GLN A 636 30.83 50.43 -18.95
CA GLN A 636 31.28 50.51 -17.55
C GLN A 636 31.11 49.21 -16.78
N ALA A 637 30.34 48.25 -17.29
CA ALA A 637 30.19 46.92 -16.69
C ALA A 637 31.34 45.95 -16.97
N VAL A 638 32.36 46.37 -17.68
CA VAL A 638 33.60 45.58 -17.95
C VAL A 638 34.70 46.11 -17.03
N PRO A 639 35.26 45.31 -16.11
CA PRO A 639 36.42 45.77 -15.33
C PRO A 639 37.61 46.02 -16.23
N ALA A 640 37.99 47.27 -16.39
CA ALA A 640 39.22 47.64 -17.03
C ALA A 640 40.40 47.43 -16.07
N ASP A 641 41.02 46.23 -16.06
CA ASP A 641 42.42 46.05 -15.69
C ASP A 641 42.88 44.62 -16.00
N ALA A 642 43.33 44.38 -17.21
CA ALA A 642 44.35 43.37 -17.50
C ALA A 642 44.86 43.58 -18.93
N SER A 643 46.05 44.10 -19.08
CA SER A 643 46.72 44.08 -20.35
C SER A 643 46.86 42.66 -20.86
N ILE A 644 46.27 42.39 -22.03
CA ILE A 644 46.34 41.09 -22.68
C ILE A 644 47.78 40.88 -23.19
N GLN A 645 48.43 39.80 -22.79
CA GLN A 645 49.77 39.42 -23.16
C GLN A 645 49.78 38.06 -23.90
N ALA A 646 50.86 37.80 -24.64
CA ALA A 646 51.03 36.49 -25.27
C ALA A 646 51.02 35.39 -24.19
N GLY A 647 50.22 34.35 -24.44
CA GLY A 647 49.99 33.27 -23.48
C GLY A 647 48.68 33.37 -22.67
N ASP A 648 48.02 34.53 -22.68
CA ASP A 648 46.74 34.70 -21.97
C ASP A 648 45.59 33.98 -22.66
N THR A 649 44.63 33.46 -21.87
CA THR A 649 43.40 32.89 -22.41
C THR A 649 42.34 34.00 -22.52
N VAL A 650 41.82 34.15 -23.74
CA VAL A 650 40.84 35.21 -24.06
C VAL A 650 39.57 34.62 -24.68
N ARG A 651 38.48 35.33 -24.50
CA ARG A 651 37.19 35.04 -25.15
C ARG A 651 36.92 36.15 -26.19
N LEU A 652 36.39 35.79 -27.33
CA LEU A 652 35.92 36.75 -28.33
C LEU A 652 34.57 37.32 -27.89
N SER A 653 34.45 38.67 -27.87
CA SER A 653 33.31 39.41 -27.33
C SER A 653 31.99 39.06 -28.03
N ASP A 654 32.00 38.67 -29.30
CA ASP A 654 30.80 38.36 -30.09
C ASP A 654 30.45 36.89 -30.17
N THR A 655 31.26 36.01 -29.55
CA THR A 655 31.06 34.56 -29.59
C THR A 655 31.40 33.91 -28.25
N SER A 656 30.93 32.68 -28.02
CA SER A 656 31.35 31.87 -26.89
C SER A 656 32.71 31.20 -27.08
N THR A 657 33.47 31.56 -28.14
CA THR A 657 34.73 30.92 -28.51
C THR A 657 35.87 31.46 -27.66
N THR A 658 36.61 30.54 -27.02
CA THR A 658 37.81 30.85 -26.24
C THR A 658 39.07 30.44 -26.97
N GLY A 659 40.14 31.22 -26.85
CA GLY A 659 41.42 30.91 -27.45
C GLY A 659 42.57 31.45 -26.61
N GLN A 660 43.80 31.04 -26.98
CA GLN A 660 45.03 31.51 -26.35
C GLN A 660 45.74 32.52 -27.25
N VAL A 661 46.15 33.65 -26.69
CA VAL A 661 46.87 34.70 -27.41
C VAL A 661 48.28 34.21 -27.80
N GLU A 662 48.57 34.17 -29.12
CA GLU A 662 49.85 33.75 -29.62
C GLU A 662 50.85 34.97 -29.72
N SER A 663 50.36 36.10 -30.18
CA SER A 663 51.14 37.33 -30.26
C SER A 663 50.30 38.59 -30.29
N VAL A 664 50.81 39.69 -29.75
CA VAL A 664 50.17 41.02 -29.73
C VAL A 664 51.06 42.01 -30.45
N GLN A 665 50.58 42.63 -31.51
CA GLN A 665 51.33 43.66 -32.32
C GLN A 665 50.42 44.94 -32.42
N GLY A 666 50.66 45.90 -31.54
CA GLY A 666 49.79 47.10 -31.45
C GLY A 666 48.34 46.78 -31.08
N ASP A 667 47.36 47.16 -31.88
CA ASP A 667 45.93 46.89 -31.69
C ASP A 667 45.49 45.55 -32.28
N SER A 668 46.40 44.82 -32.97
CA SER A 668 46.16 43.53 -33.62
C SER A 668 46.74 42.41 -32.79
N VAL A 669 45.86 41.41 -32.48
CA VAL A 669 46.14 40.22 -31.63
C VAL A 669 45.84 38.96 -32.41
N VAL A 670 46.77 38.04 -32.40
CA VAL A 670 46.65 36.73 -33.00
C VAL A 670 46.24 35.76 -31.87
N VAL A 671 45.06 35.18 -31.98
CA VAL A 671 44.48 34.25 -31.01
C VAL A 671 44.36 32.87 -31.65
N LEU A 672 44.85 31.86 -30.96
CA LEU A 672 44.76 30.47 -31.36
C LEU A 672 43.50 29.85 -30.75
N CYS A 673 42.47 29.63 -31.58
CA CYS A 673 41.21 29.01 -31.18
C CYS A 673 41.17 27.57 -31.73
N GLY A 674 41.52 26.60 -30.89
CA GLY A 674 41.66 25.21 -31.36
C GLY A 674 42.79 25.06 -32.36
N ASN A 675 42.50 24.66 -33.61
CA ASN A 675 43.43 24.50 -34.69
C ASN A 675 43.48 25.71 -35.67
N PHE A 676 42.74 26.81 -35.38
CA PHE A 676 42.64 27.97 -36.24
C PHE A 676 43.31 29.19 -35.59
N ARG A 677 44.08 29.92 -36.38
CA ARG A 677 44.64 31.22 -36.03
C ARG A 677 43.69 32.31 -36.47
N LEU A 678 43.25 33.14 -35.52
CA LEU A 678 42.35 34.26 -35.79
C LEU A 678 43.04 35.57 -35.40
N THR A 679 43.10 36.51 -36.35
CA THR A 679 43.63 37.85 -36.09
C THR A 679 42.45 38.80 -35.82
N THR A 680 42.44 39.41 -34.64
CA THR A 680 41.38 40.33 -34.20
C THR A 680 41.96 41.57 -33.48
N SER A 681 41.15 42.60 -33.22
CA SER A 681 41.63 43.74 -32.46
C SER A 681 41.52 43.50 -30.93
N LEU A 682 42.34 44.21 -30.16
CA LEU A 682 42.33 44.15 -28.69
C LEU A 682 40.94 44.45 -28.09
N ARG A 683 40.14 45.32 -28.74
CA ARG A 683 38.81 45.72 -28.30
C ARG A 683 37.76 44.62 -28.41
N GLY A 684 38.02 43.56 -29.17
CA GLY A 684 37.15 42.39 -29.35
C GLY A 684 37.47 41.20 -28.46
N LEU A 685 38.39 41.34 -27.48
CA LEU A 685 38.90 40.25 -26.63
C LEU A 685 38.70 40.56 -25.16
N GLU A 686 38.19 39.57 -24.41
CA GLU A 686 38.04 39.59 -22.97
C GLU A 686 38.98 38.57 -22.34
N LYS A 687 39.85 39.00 -21.42
CA LYS A 687 40.76 38.09 -20.72
C LYS A 687 39.95 37.27 -19.70
N ILE A 688 40.09 35.97 -19.77
CA ILE A 688 39.37 35.05 -18.87
C ILE A 688 40.36 34.21 -18.03
N SER A 689 39.99 33.92 -16.78
CA SER A 689 40.79 33.07 -15.91
C SER A 689 40.66 31.58 -16.33
N LYS A 690 41.67 30.76 -16.02
CA LYS A 690 41.64 29.29 -16.25
C LYS A 690 40.40 28.61 -15.62
N GLY A 691 39.82 29.18 -14.57
CA GLY A 691 38.57 28.71 -13.94
C GLY A 691 37.34 29.05 -14.75
N GLN A 692 37.30 30.23 -15.39
CA GLN A 692 36.21 30.66 -16.28
C GLN A 692 36.28 29.91 -17.62
N GLU A 693 37.47 29.64 -18.14
CA GLU A 693 37.65 28.78 -19.31
C GLU A 693 37.04 27.38 -19.11
N ARG A 694 37.26 26.76 -17.93
CA ARG A 694 36.66 25.46 -17.56
C ARG A 694 35.16 25.50 -17.45
N ARG A 695 34.57 26.62 -17.01
CA ARG A 695 33.09 26.81 -16.97
C ARG A 695 32.49 26.99 -18.35
N ILE A 696 33.11 27.80 -19.21
CA ILE A 696 32.66 28.06 -20.60
C ILE A 696 32.77 26.78 -21.46
N ARG A 697 33.79 25.95 -21.24
CA ARG A 697 33.92 24.64 -21.87
C ARG A 697 32.91 23.61 -21.40
N ARG A 698 32.31 23.82 -20.25
CA ARG A 698 31.23 22.97 -19.72
C ARG A 698 29.85 23.32 -20.27
N ASP A 699 29.64 24.55 -20.65
CA ASP A 699 28.36 25.08 -21.13
C ASP A 699 28.25 25.25 -22.64
N GLY A 700 29.29 24.93 -23.40
CA GLY A 700 29.30 25.07 -24.86
C GLY A 700 30.08 23.94 -25.52
N ASP A 701 29.43 23.27 -26.47
CA ASP A 701 30.03 22.30 -27.39
C ASP A 701 31.30 22.88 -28.04
N ALA A 702 32.50 22.47 -27.62
CA ALA A 702 33.77 22.73 -28.28
C ALA A 702 34.53 21.43 -28.46
N PRO A 703 35.11 21.21 -29.66
CA PRO A 703 35.80 19.96 -29.95
C PRO A 703 37.06 19.81 -29.10
N VAL A 704 37.18 18.69 -28.42
CA VAL A 704 38.27 18.31 -27.53
C VAL A 704 39.55 18.13 -28.33
N LYS A 705 40.64 18.87 -27.99
CA LYS A 705 42.03 18.56 -28.44
C LYS A 705 42.43 17.20 -27.86
N ALA A 706 42.83 16.31 -28.69
CA ALA A 706 43.54 15.09 -28.31
C ALA A 706 44.88 15.44 -27.65
N SER A 707 44.94 15.35 -26.31
CA SER A 707 46.18 15.18 -25.57
C SER A 707 46.39 13.69 -25.35
N SER A 708 47.57 13.23 -25.68
CA SER A 708 48.08 11.86 -25.56
C SER A 708 48.00 11.39 -24.10
N TRP A 709 46.90 10.72 -23.75
CA TRP A 709 46.82 9.85 -22.58
C TRP A 709 46.41 8.47 -23.09
N THR A 710 47.24 7.50 -22.86
CA THR A 710 46.93 6.08 -23.01
C THR A 710 45.87 5.74 -21.99
N VAL A 711 44.61 5.85 -22.39
CA VAL A 711 43.47 5.28 -21.67
C VAL A 711 43.27 3.88 -22.22
N GLN A 712 43.35 2.88 -21.37
CA GLN A 712 42.86 1.56 -21.68
C GLN A 712 41.37 1.72 -22.01
N ALA A 713 41.01 1.45 -23.25
CA ALA A 713 39.65 1.49 -23.73
C ALA A 713 38.86 0.35 -23.04
N SER A 714 37.99 0.67 -22.12
CA SER A 714 36.92 -0.22 -21.73
C SER A 714 36.01 -0.37 -22.96
N ALA A 715 35.59 -1.62 -23.23
CA ALA A 715 34.67 -1.96 -24.32
C ALA A 715 33.40 -1.09 -24.26
N PRO A 716 32.73 -0.78 -25.40
CA PRO A 716 31.49 0.01 -25.40
C PRO A 716 30.42 -0.66 -24.56
N GLU A 717 29.72 0.11 -23.77
CA GLU A 717 28.67 -0.39 -22.88
C GLU A 717 27.53 -1.16 -23.60
N SER A 718 27.32 -0.92 -24.89
CA SER A 718 26.32 -1.63 -25.69
C SER A 718 26.57 -1.45 -27.20
N THR A 719 26.43 -2.54 -27.95
CA THR A 719 26.32 -2.54 -29.43
C THR A 719 24.86 -2.36 -29.88
N ARG A 720 23.96 -2.06 -28.98
CA ARG A 720 22.50 -1.95 -29.23
C ARG A 720 21.97 -0.67 -28.62
N LEU A 721 21.28 0.14 -29.44
CA LEU A 721 20.60 1.37 -29.05
C LEU A 721 19.08 1.16 -29.08
N ASP A 722 18.39 1.51 -28.03
CA ASP A 722 16.89 1.42 -27.94
C ASP A 722 16.27 2.83 -27.99
N LEU A 723 15.48 3.09 -29.04
CA LEU A 723 14.81 4.36 -29.28
C LEU A 723 13.30 4.35 -28.93
N ARG A 724 12.80 3.28 -28.37
CA ARG A 724 11.36 3.16 -28.09
C ARG A 724 10.94 4.17 -27.02
N GLY A 725 9.89 4.93 -27.31
CA GLY A 725 9.38 5.97 -26.41
C GLY A 725 10.01 7.35 -26.60
N MET A 726 11.03 7.49 -27.47
CA MET A 726 11.66 8.79 -27.78
C MET A 726 10.89 9.56 -28.85
N THR A 727 10.97 10.88 -28.81
CA THR A 727 10.51 11.73 -29.89
C THR A 727 11.46 11.66 -31.11
N GLY A 728 10.98 12.05 -32.31
CA GLY A 728 11.80 11.93 -33.53
C GLY A 728 13.11 12.69 -33.48
N ASP A 729 13.16 13.84 -32.83
CA ASP A 729 14.34 14.70 -32.76
C ASP A 729 15.34 14.21 -31.69
N GLU A 730 14.86 13.70 -30.56
CA GLU A 730 15.67 13.02 -29.55
C GLU A 730 16.33 11.76 -30.12
N ALA A 731 15.58 10.98 -30.90
CA ALA A 731 16.10 9.76 -31.52
C ALA A 731 17.24 10.04 -32.50
N ILE A 732 17.16 11.11 -33.29
CA ILE A 732 18.25 11.51 -34.23
C ILE A 732 19.53 11.87 -33.48
N ALA A 733 19.40 12.62 -32.37
CA ALA A 733 20.54 12.99 -31.54
C ALA A 733 21.22 11.77 -30.90
N GLU A 734 20.42 10.79 -30.42
CA GLU A 734 20.96 9.55 -29.87
C GLU A 734 21.59 8.63 -30.91
N ILE A 735 21.01 8.52 -32.12
CA ILE A 735 21.59 7.75 -33.23
C ILE A 735 22.94 8.34 -33.61
N GLY A 736 23.10 9.68 -33.69
CA GLY A 736 24.37 10.34 -33.97
C GLY A 736 25.44 9.95 -32.95
N ARG A 737 25.14 10.10 -31.65
CA ARG A 737 26.06 9.72 -30.57
C ARG A 737 26.44 8.23 -30.59
N PHE A 738 25.50 7.38 -30.89
CA PHE A 738 25.70 5.94 -30.98
C PHE A 738 26.62 5.57 -32.15
N ILE A 739 26.43 6.14 -33.34
CA ILE A 739 27.31 5.92 -34.52
C ILE A 739 28.71 6.41 -34.23
N ASP A 740 28.88 7.59 -33.63
CA ASP A 740 30.18 8.13 -33.26
C ASP A 740 30.89 7.25 -32.22
N SER A 741 30.15 6.71 -31.25
CA SER A 741 30.68 5.74 -30.28
C SER A 741 31.14 4.45 -30.94
N LEU A 742 30.34 3.87 -31.84
CA LEU A 742 30.73 2.67 -32.59
C LEU A 742 31.99 2.90 -33.46
N ALA A 743 32.06 4.08 -34.10
CA ALA A 743 33.23 4.45 -34.94
C ALA A 743 34.47 4.65 -34.09
N MET A 744 34.38 5.30 -32.91
CA MET A 744 35.51 5.46 -31.98
C MET A 744 36.08 4.12 -31.52
N HIS A 745 35.22 3.13 -31.28
CA HIS A 745 35.64 1.80 -30.83
C HIS A 745 35.94 0.82 -31.99
N ARG A 746 35.95 1.30 -33.24
CA ARG A 746 36.17 0.51 -34.45
C ARG A 746 35.26 -0.71 -34.59
N MET A 747 34.02 -0.56 -34.14
CA MET A 747 33.01 -1.62 -34.25
C MET A 747 32.48 -1.63 -35.70
N PRO A 748 32.37 -2.80 -36.33
CA PRO A 748 31.95 -2.89 -37.73
C PRO A 748 30.46 -2.66 -37.92
N SER A 749 29.62 -2.92 -36.85
CA SER A 749 28.20 -2.80 -36.95
C SER A 749 27.53 -2.52 -35.57
N GLY A 750 26.31 -1.99 -35.60
CA GLY A 750 25.47 -1.76 -34.42
C GLY A 750 24.01 -1.98 -34.74
N THR A 751 23.20 -2.15 -33.69
CA THR A 751 21.77 -2.46 -33.80
C THR A 751 20.94 -1.34 -33.17
N ILE A 752 19.99 -0.78 -33.92
CA ILE A 752 19.07 0.29 -33.49
C ILE A 752 17.65 -0.25 -33.40
N VAL A 753 17.06 -0.20 -32.23
CA VAL A 753 15.69 -0.69 -31.95
C VAL A 753 14.73 0.50 -31.89
N HIS A 754 13.84 0.61 -32.89
CA HIS A 754 12.84 1.68 -32.97
C HIS A 754 11.40 1.19 -32.79
N GLY A 755 11.22 -0.14 -32.61
CA GLY A 755 9.92 -0.75 -32.39
C GLY A 755 9.07 -0.92 -33.66
N LYS A 756 7.92 -1.63 -33.53
CA LYS A 756 7.00 -1.93 -34.65
C LYS A 756 5.78 -0.98 -34.71
N GLY A 757 5.77 0.15 -33.97
CA GLY A 757 4.65 1.07 -33.89
C GLY A 757 4.27 1.74 -35.22
N SER A 758 3.91 3.01 -35.23
CA SER A 758 3.46 3.76 -36.42
C SER A 758 4.49 3.84 -37.55
N GLY A 759 5.70 3.39 -37.33
CA GLY A 759 6.79 3.43 -38.32
C GLY A 759 7.48 4.79 -38.48
N ALA A 760 7.06 5.82 -37.77
CA ALA A 760 7.62 7.16 -37.85
C ALA A 760 9.12 7.22 -37.44
N LEU A 761 9.50 6.58 -36.34
CA LEU A 761 10.89 6.48 -35.91
C LEU A 761 11.73 5.68 -36.90
N ARG A 762 11.21 4.60 -37.50
CA ARG A 762 11.90 3.81 -38.52
C ARG A 762 12.22 4.65 -39.76
N LEU A 763 11.24 5.45 -40.25
CA LEU A 763 11.47 6.33 -41.41
C LEU A 763 12.51 7.38 -41.10
N ARG A 764 12.45 8.06 -39.99
CA ARG A 764 13.42 9.08 -39.59
C ARG A 764 14.80 8.50 -39.35
N THR A 765 14.90 7.31 -38.74
CA THR A 765 16.17 6.58 -38.60
C THR A 765 16.80 6.28 -39.95
N ALA A 766 16.01 5.78 -40.92
CA ALA A 766 16.49 5.45 -42.26
C ALA A 766 16.96 6.73 -43.03
N GLU A 767 16.24 7.82 -42.92
CA GLU A 767 16.61 9.12 -43.52
C GLU A 767 17.95 9.64 -42.96
N PHE A 768 18.11 9.60 -41.63
CA PHE A 768 19.33 10.04 -40.97
C PHE A 768 20.52 9.16 -41.34
N LEU A 769 20.38 7.84 -41.31
CA LEU A 769 21.45 6.90 -41.64
C LEU A 769 21.90 7.01 -43.10
N LYS A 770 20.97 7.33 -44.02
CA LYS A 770 21.29 7.54 -45.44
C LYS A 770 22.21 8.74 -45.70
N GLN A 771 22.15 9.74 -44.83
CA GLN A 771 22.94 10.98 -44.97
C GLN A 771 24.22 10.97 -44.13
N HIS A 772 24.39 9.99 -43.22
CA HIS A 772 25.52 9.98 -42.29
C HIS A 772 26.81 9.49 -42.92
N ARG A 773 27.91 10.27 -42.81
CA ARG A 773 29.19 10.00 -43.46
C ARG A 773 29.90 8.70 -43.08
N GLN A 774 29.71 8.25 -41.88
CA GLN A 774 30.37 7.06 -41.30
C GLN A 774 29.59 5.77 -41.56
N VAL A 775 28.36 5.82 -42.04
CA VAL A 775 27.54 4.65 -42.36
C VAL A 775 27.89 4.14 -43.75
N ARG A 776 28.22 2.85 -43.87
CA ARG A 776 28.46 2.13 -45.11
C ARG A 776 27.17 1.61 -45.72
N SER A 777 26.39 0.90 -44.90
CA SER A 777 25.12 0.33 -45.27
C SER A 777 24.22 0.17 -44.03
N PHE A 778 22.89 0.09 -44.22
CA PHE A 778 21.95 -0.28 -43.20
C PHE A 778 20.84 -1.14 -43.80
N ARG A 779 20.30 -2.07 -42.98
CA ARG A 779 19.19 -2.95 -43.36
C ARG A 779 18.21 -3.12 -42.18
N LEU A 780 17.01 -3.54 -42.45
CA LEU A 780 16.10 -4.01 -41.41
C LEU A 780 16.61 -5.34 -40.83
N GLY A 781 16.39 -5.52 -39.54
CA GLY A 781 16.78 -6.75 -38.85
C GLY A 781 16.08 -7.97 -39.40
N GLU A 782 16.72 -9.12 -39.41
CA GLU A 782 16.13 -10.41 -39.69
C GLU A 782 15.19 -10.86 -38.56
N TRP A 783 14.41 -11.91 -38.73
CA TRP A 783 13.45 -12.38 -37.74
C TRP A 783 14.11 -12.71 -36.39
N SER A 784 15.32 -13.23 -36.42
CA SER A 784 16.16 -13.52 -35.24
C SER A 784 16.74 -12.26 -34.57
N GLU A 785 16.81 -11.14 -35.28
CA GLU A 785 17.35 -9.87 -34.79
C GLU A 785 16.27 -8.90 -34.28
N GLY A 786 14.98 -9.22 -34.41
CA GLY A 786 13.85 -8.42 -34.02
C GLY A 786 12.94 -7.94 -35.17
N GLY A 787 13.25 -8.36 -36.41
CA GLY A 787 12.44 -8.10 -37.62
C GLY A 787 12.30 -6.61 -37.95
N ALA A 788 11.12 -6.19 -38.45
CA ALA A 788 10.86 -4.82 -38.90
C ALA A 788 10.87 -3.74 -37.78
N GLY A 789 11.10 -4.12 -36.53
CA GLY A 789 11.25 -3.18 -35.41
C GLY A 789 12.69 -2.77 -35.12
N VAL A 790 13.66 -3.24 -35.93
CA VAL A 790 15.11 -3.07 -35.73
C VAL A 790 15.79 -2.69 -37.03
N THR A 791 16.78 -1.82 -36.96
CA THR A 791 17.68 -1.49 -38.08
C THR A 791 19.11 -1.83 -37.68
N VAL A 792 19.77 -2.62 -38.47
CA VAL A 792 21.20 -2.92 -38.32
C VAL A 792 21.97 -1.97 -39.20
N VAL A 793 22.96 -1.26 -38.62
CA VAL A 793 23.82 -0.31 -39.31
C VAL A 793 25.26 -0.85 -39.41
N GLU A 794 25.87 -0.76 -40.56
CA GLU A 794 27.27 -1.10 -40.82
C GLU A 794 28.07 0.17 -41.06
N LEU A 795 29.21 0.30 -40.42
CA LEU A 795 30.09 1.45 -40.52
C LEU A 795 31.17 1.23 -41.58
N LYS A 796 31.76 2.33 -42.07
CA LYS A 796 32.83 2.31 -43.10
C LYS A 796 34.15 1.85 -42.53
#